data_603176ef43146b4a2292d08746dc4b2d
#
_entry.id   603176ef43146b4a2292d08746dc4b2d
#
_cell.length_a   1.000
_cell.length_b   1.000
_cell.length_c   1.000
_cell.angle_alpha   90.00
_cell.angle_beta   90.00
_cell.angle_gamma   90.00
#
_symmetry.space_group_name_H-M   'P 1'
#
loop_
_entity.id
_entity.type
_entity.pdbx_description
1 polymer ?
#
loop_
_entity_poly.entity_id
_entity_poly.type
_entity_poly.pdbx_seq_one_letter_code
_entity_poly.pdbx_strand_id
1 'polypeptide(L)'
;MTKISKLLLAIVALFAYSCATDTTGDVGIELDGQQTTIAISLEESRTHIAGKEGETYPLYWSEGDKIAVNGVKSSPLGKEFHGASAATFTIAGEMEYPRSIVYPAPAEGVTAAEGMQVVTFPAIQNYTPGTFAEGVAPMYAYVTEADEPIAMKHLAGIVCVSVNGNGETLKKITLTVASGKIAGNFDLNCETGELTAQADATNVVTVDFGEGLVLGEEFVPIYIALPAGAYGICDIVLTSTTGEMSARFHSGQHPIVAGVVKEFNNINFQAGALTEPEGEYVITSAADLMRLTKLSENKLLSKVTSVRVAADIDMTNEEGWHSLINFPAITFDGGSDKGYEIKGLTQPLFQDVSSATLTNINLTDVNMRFVDSYLCEGAQRVFIGALARFIHHGEVSNCSASGEIVIDMQFLNSSTTLATDSNYAIAIAGLVGEIHTATSHNLVNRVNVTINSLFGPAGTSNFFCNIGGISGHVPGVKELTECYNYGDINIVPNQTTGSIRIGGLLGYAPACASYEKCENYGDINTNLSTTGQLYVAGLIALPYTTSVINNCKNSGAINIGSAVSCGTCYVGSIGAYNPANLTISNCTATNNAEGKGITIGCDCTGTLYAGFMGKFYASSKTLSTNAITDCTNSTDLHVTSDFSCTSTCYPTLGMTDTVGSAYSVQTISNFHVSGDILFEGEAKGYFYAASIMGYWRSTNNSKYKLTMTNCSNSGNITVRGKLHTRPAIGGIMAYNSGNYATLTDISNTGNITVCNTLETGASTWFAVGGITGYDGQEPPMTRCTNSGDITVTGYYNHSTTSTPLRVGGIVGYVASFAKLRAGAINSGNITIGANDAVTKTDVLLVGGIWGQNTSASATMTDPINVGNITVTNVENSELEASHIGGIVGKTYANVTKAQCYCNILAPGYTNVGWATGSPRNTKVSVTGSDGTVTDYNEIYAKDCKFGGNSYKVNIEDEEYIKVPLKESNFHDYIYGTGANTDWTGTENYDGCTFLTAKPAIN
;
A
#
# COMPACT_ATOMS: atom_id res chain seq x y z
N MET A 1 -37.75 -49.18 49.69
CA MET A 1 -37.08 -49.75 48.51
C MET A 1 -37.15 -51.29 48.48
N THR A 2 -38.24 -51.95 48.70
CA THR A 2 -38.32 -53.41 48.73
C THR A 2 -39.70 -53.99 48.38
N LYS A 3 -40.51 -53.22 47.67
CA LYS A 3 -41.80 -53.69 47.14
C LYS A 3 -42.01 -53.53 45.63
N ILE A 4 -41.10 -52.81 44.92
CA ILE A 4 -41.21 -52.53 43.47
C ILE A 4 -40.42 -53.57 42.68
N SER A 5 -39.35 -54.16 43.20
CA SER A 5 -38.57 -55.19 42.48
C SER A 5 -39.29 -56.58 42.33
N LYS A 6 -40.35 -56.80 43.08
CA LYS A 6 -41.08 -58.11 42.93
C LYS A 6 -42.25 -58.03 41.93
N LEU A 7 -42.62 -56.83 41.51
CA LEU A 7 -43.69 -56.70 40.47
C LEU A 7 -43.09 -56.77 39.01
N LEU A 8 -41.86 -56.35 38.85
CA LEU A 8 -41.20 -56.39 37.51
C LEU A 8 -40.86 -57.83 37.04
N LEU A 9 -40.49 -58.72 38.01
CA LEU A 9 -40.21 -60.13 37.69
C LEU A 9 -41.49 -60.95 37.38
N ALA A 10 -42.66 -60.53 37.76
CA ALA A 10 -43.92 -61.16 37.43
C ALA A 10 -44.48 -60.83 36.02
N ILE A 11 -44.09 -59.67 35.42
CA ILE A 11 -44.52 -59.25 34.12
C ILE A 11 -43.69 -59.96 33.01
N VAL A 12 -42.40 -60.21 33.22
CA VAL A 12 -41.55 -60.93 32.28
C VAL A 12 -41.92 -62.40 32.22
N ALA A 13 -42.45 -62.98 33.27
CA ALA A 13 -42.91 -64.38 33.26
C ALA A 13 -44.29 -64.62 32.59
N LEU A 14 -45.07 -63.56 32.33
CA LEU A 14 -46.39 -63.70 31.66
C LEU A 14 -46.27 -63.65 30.12
N PHE A 15 -45.21 -63.12 29.56
CA PHE A 15 -45.02 -63.09 28.11
C PHE A 15 -44.33 -64.33 27.52
N ALA A 16 -43.85 -65.24 28.35
CA ALA A 16 -43.21 -66.49 27.91
C ALA A 16 -44.21 -67.68 27.73
N TYR A 17 -45.51 -67.46 27.91
CA TYR A 17 -46.51 -68.57 27.88
C TYR A 17 -47.65 -68.37 26.91
N SER A 18 -47.51 -67.54 25.86
CA SER A 18 -48.54 -67.33 24.88
C SER A 18 -48.04 -67.63 23.44
N CYS A 19 -47.49 -68.84 23.29
CA CYS A 19 -47.28 -69.40 21.97
C CYS A 19 -47.68 -70.90 21.98
N ALA A 20 -48.94 -71.17 21.97
CA ALA A 20 -49.52 -72.40 21.44
C ALA A 20 -51.06 -72.32 21.44
N THR A 21 -51.70 -71.97 20.39
CA THR A 21 -52.77 -72.82 19.79
C THR A 21 -53.34 -72.21 18.52
N ASP A 22 -53.25 -72.97 17.46
CA ASP A 22 -53.87 -72.97 16.22
C ASP A 22 -55.21 -72.23 16.01
N THR A 23 -55.31 -71.44 14.88
CA THR A 23 -56.29 -71.77 13.82
C THR A 23 -56.09 -70.95 12.55
N THR A 24 -55.68 -71.53 11.51
CA THR A 24 -55.99 -71.46 10.04
C THR A 24 -56.54 -70.11 9.53
N GLY A 25 -55.84 -69.51 8.64
CA GLY A 25 -56.26 -68.56 7.65
C GLY A 25 -55.10 -68.14 6.74
N ASP A 26 -55.06 -68.89 5.63
CA ASP A 26 -54.05 -68.87 4.59
C ASP A 26 -53.89 -67.57 3.88
N VAL A 27 -52.65 -66.94 3.90
CA VAL A 27 -51.99 -66.30 2.76
C VAL A 27 -50.49 -66.47 2.98
N GLY A 28 -49.92 -67.42 2.20
CA GLY A 28 -48.48 -67.71 2.27
C GLY A 28 -47.57 -66.53 1.88
N ILE A 29 -46.66 -66.26 2.78
CA ILE A 29 -45.31 -65.87 2.45
C ILE A 29 -44.41 -66.81 3.26
N GLU A 30 -43.76 -67.78 2.61
CA GLU A 30 -42.70 -68.54 3.21
C GLU A 30 -41.55 -67.59 3.51
N LEU A 31 -41.31 -67.27 4.78
CA LEU A 31 -40.09 -66.72 5.31
C LEU A 31 -39.25 -67.92 5.77
N ASP A 32 -38.41 -68.42 4.88
CA ASP A 32 -37.32 -69.35 5.22
C ASP A 32 -36.17 -68.52 5.79
N GLY A 33 -36.07 -68.42 7.14
CA GLY A 33 -34.97 -67.74 7.80
C GLY A 33 -35.23 -67.67 9.32
N GLN A 34 -34.25 -68.01 10.13
CA GLN A 34 -34.25 -67.78 11.57
C GLN A 34 -34.53 -66.28 11.85
N GLN A 35 -35.39 -65.98 12.81
CA GLN A 35 -35.73 -64.61 13.25
C GLN A 35 -35.22 -64.39 14.66
N THR A 36 -34.61 -63.20 14.92
CA THR A 36 -34.24 -62.79 16.27
C THR A 36 -35.31 -61.83 16.78
N THR A 37 -35.81 -62.08 17.95
CA THR A 37 -36.78 -61.23 18.67
C THR A 37 -36.04 -60.51 19.80
N ILE A 38 -36.18 -59.17 19.86
CA ILE A 38 -35.49 -58.32 20.81
C ILE A 38 -36.52 -57.49 21.57
N ALA A 39 -36.60 -57.66 22.89
CA ALA A 39 -37.42 -56.83 23.78
C ALA A 39 -36.60 -55.65 24.26
N ILE A 40 -37.14 -54.45 24.09
CA ILE A 40 -36.46 -53.18 24.47
C ILE A 40 -37.39 -52.38 25.44
N SER A 41 -36.86 -51.94 26.52
CA SER A 41 -37.55 -51.03 27.48
C SER A 41 -36.96 -49.62 27.42
N LEU A 42 -37.85 -48.64 27.51
CA LEU A 42 -37.51 -47.21 27.56
C LEU A 42 -37.61 -46.64 29.00
N GLU A 43 -37.12 -47.35 30.04
CA GLU A 43 -37.33 -46.97 31.44
C GLU A 43 -36.76 -45.58 31.84
N GLU A 44 -35.88 -45.03 31.01
CA GLU A 44 -35.40 -43.65 31.14
C GLU A 44 -35.35 -42.91 29.78
N SER A 45 -35.94 -43.51 28.70
CA SER A 45 -35.81 -43.08 27.33
C SER A 45 -37.13 -43.26 26.55
N ARG A 46 -37.52 -42.29 25.69
CA ARG A 46 -38.86 -42.25 25.07
C ARG A 46 -38.83 -41.58 23.69
N THR A 47 -39.70 -41.96 22.77
CA THR A 47 -39.70 -41.50 21.35
C THR A 47 -40.59 -40.26 21.09
N HIS A 48 -41.51 -39.90 22.01
CA HIS A 48 -42.26 -38.65 21.95
C HIS A 48 -42.54 -38.11 23.35
N ILE A 49 -42.77 -36.80 23.48
CA ILE A 49 -43.10 -36.12 24.74
C ILE A 49 -44.58 -36.15 24.98
N ALA A 50 -45.08 -36.69 26.10
CA ALA A 50 -46.50 -36.73 26.46
C ALA A 50 -46.93 -35.55 27.35
N GLY A 51 -46.11 -34.49 27.46
CA GLY A 51 -46.28 -33.41 28.41
C GLY A 51 -45.42 -33.58 29.65
N LYS A 52 -45.31 -32.53 30.47
CA LYS A 52 -44.48 -32.54 31.68
C LYS A 52 -45.23 -33.16 32.83
N GLU A 53 -44.76 -34.29 33.33
CA GLU A 53 -45.22 -34.94 34.60
C GLU A 53 -44.18 -34.72 35.70
N GLY A 54 -44.49 -33.83 36.63
CA GLY A 54 -43.52 -33.42 37.63
C GLY A 54 -42.31 -32.70 37.02
N GLU A 55 -41.11 -33.27 37.13
CA GLU A 55 -39.85 -32.76 36.58
C GLU A 55 -39.35 -33.54 35.34
N THR A 56 -40.13 -34.50 34.81
CA THR A 56 -39.75 -35.39 33.71
C THR A 56 -40.69 -35.30 32.53
N TYR A 57 -40.15 -35.60 31.32
CA TYR A 57 -40.89 -35.71 30.05
C TYR A 57 -40.92 -37.17 29.60
N PRO A 58 -42.06 -37.91 29.79
CA PRO A 58 -42.10 -39.31 29.40
C PRO A 58 -42.13 -39.51 27.88
N LEU A 59 -41.42 -40.48 27.40
CA LEU A 59 -41.35 -40.91 25.97
C LEU A 59 -41.91 -42.29 25.79
N TYR A 60 -42.52 -42.57 24.61
CA TYR A 60 -43.21 -43.87 24.32
C TYR A 60 -42.90 -44.32 22.87
N TRP A 61 -42.98 -45.63 22.61
CA TRP A 61 -42.88 -46.18 21.27
C TRP A 61 -44.10 -45.79 20.43
N SER A 62 -43.88 -45.68 19.10
CA SER A 62 -44.90 -45.37 18.12
C SER A 62 -45.11 -46.55 17.16
N GLU A 63 -46.36 -46.70 16.62
CA GLU A 63 -46.61 -47.59 15.47
C GLU A 63 -45.70 -47.25 14.31
N GLY A 64 -45.05 -48.23 13.69
CA GLY A 64 -44.13 -48.03 12.60
C GLY A 64 -42.67 -47.86 12.97
N ASP A 65 -42.30 -47.62 14.24
CA ASP A 65 -40.93 -47.54 14.71
C ASP A 65 -40.10 -48.76 14.32
N LYS A 66 -38.85 -48.56 13.91
CA LYS A 66 -37.90 -49.58 13.53
C LYS A 66 -36.55 -49.32 14.18
N ILE A 67 -35.91 -50.39 14.57
CA ILE A 67 -34.51 -50.41 15.00
C ILE A 67 -33.61 -51.10 13.96
N ALA A 68 -32.31 -50.87 14.05
CA ALA A 68 -31.34 -51.74 13.39
C ALA A 68 -30.41 -52.38 14.44
N VAL A 69 -30.09 -53.64 14.24
CA VAL A 69 -29.20 -54.42 15.08
C VAL A 69 -28.07 -54.95 14.24
N ASN A 70 -26.84 -54.59 14.57
CA ASN A 70 -25.65 -54.86 13.74
C ASN A 70 -25.85 -54.52 12.25
N GLY A 71 -26.58 -53.43 11.96
CA GLY A 71 -26.89 -52.96 10.63
C GLY A 71 -28.11 -53.59 9.95
N VAL A 72 -28.74 -54.61 10.56
CA VAL A 72 -29.94 -55.28 10.04
C VAL A 72 -31.19 -54.62 10.65
N LYS A 73 -32.10 -54.18 9.78
CA LYS A 73 -33.32 -53.48 10.20
C LYS A 73 -34.40 -54.44 10.69
N SER A 74 -35.13 -54.04 11.72
CA SER A 74 -36.31 -54.75 12.19
C SER A 74 -37.51 -54.55 11.26
N SER A 75 -38.52 -55.41 11.43
CA SER A 75 -39.88 -55.12 10.99
C SER A 75 -40.42 -53.89 11.75
N PRO A 76 -41.35 -53.10 11.15
CA PRO A 76 -41.99 -51.99 11.85
C PRO A 76 -42.80 -52.49 13.00
N LEU A 77 -42.82 -51.65 14.11
CA LEU A 77 -43.70 -51.96 15.27
C LEU A 77 -45.17 -51.94 14.86
N GLY A 78 -45.91 -52.91 15.40
CA GLY A 78 -47.38 -52.94 15.29
C GLY A 78 -48.04 -51.85 16.15
N LYS A 79 -49.32 -51.65 15.87
CA LYS A 79 -50.18 -50.69 16.57
C LYS A 79 -50.31 -50.92 18.05
N GLU A 80 -50.18 -52.20 18.49
CA GLU A 80 -50.27 -52.65 19.87
C GLU A 80 -49.17 -52.08 20.77
N PHE A 81 -48.09 -51.58 20.21
CA PHE A 81 -47.01 -50.97 20.93
C PHE A 81 -47.07 -49.42 20.97
N HIS A 82 -48.06 -48.82 20.27
CA HIS A 82 -48.20 -47.38 20.28
C HIS A 82 -48.54 -46.87 21.69
N GLY A 83 -47.74 -45.94 22.20
CA GLY A 83 -47.87 -45.44 23.60
C GLY A 83 -47.30 -46.36 24.67
N ALA A 84 -46.63 -47.45 24.29
CA ALA A 84 -45.98 -48.35 25.25
C ALA A 84 -44.56 -47.89 25.63
N SER A 85 -44.15 -48.14 26.87
CA SER A 85 -42.77 -47.89 27.34
C SER A 85 -41.82 -49.04 27.05
N ALA A 86 -42.33 -50.22 26.60
CA ALA A 86 -41.57 -51.38 26.17
C ALA A 86 -42.14 -51.96 24.88
N ALA A 87 -41.32 -52.46 23.99
CA ALA A 87 -41.71 -53.04 22.73
C ALA A 87 -40.82 -54.21 22.34
N THR A 88 -41.34 -55.12 21.52
CA THR A 88 -40.59 -56.25 20.97
C THR A 88 -40.41 -56.10 19.47
N PHE A 89 -39.15 -56.09 19.03
CA PHE A 89 -38.80 -55.99 17.65
C PHE A 89 -38.37 -57.34 17.05
N THR A 90 -38.78 -57.58 15.82
CA THR A 90 -38.40 -58.76 15.06
C THR A 90 -37.42 -58.39 13.95
N ILE A 91 -36.31 -59.10 13.89
CA ILE A 91 -35.20 -58.90 12.94
C ILE A 91 -34.97 -60.21 12.20
N ALA A 92 -34.77 -60.12 10.87
CA ALA A 92 -34.44 -61.29 10.03
C ALA A 92 -33.04 -61.80 10.30
N GLY A 93 -32.88 -63.10 10.54
CA GLY A 93 -31.58 -63.73 10.82
C GLY A 93 -31.22 -63.84 12.27
N GLU A 94 -30.17 -64.58 12.57
CA GLU A 94 -29.58 -64.71 13.88
C GLU A 94 -28.59 -63.54 14.13
N MET A 95 -28.71 -62.86 15.25
CA MET A 95 -27.89 -61.71 15.61
C MET A 95 -26.86 -62.11 16.63
N GLU A 96 -25.59 -62.12 16.22
CA GLU A 96 -24.45 -62.43 17.11
C GLU A 96 -24.17 -61.28 18.10
N TYR A 97 -23.52 -61.61 19.21
CA TYR A 97 -23.00 -60.63 20.21
C TYR A 97 -21.56 -60.28 19.89
N PRO A 98 -21.11 -59.01 20.15
CA PRO A 98 -21.90 -57.95 20.75
C PRO A 98 -22.95 -57.38 19.78
N ARG A 99 -24.09 -56.90 20.29
CA ARG A 99 -25.15 -56.31 19.52
C ARG A 99 -25.12 -54.79 19.65
N SER A 100 -24.88 -54.14 18.52
CA SER A 100 -25.02 -52.68 18.38
C SER A 100 -26.45 -52.36 17.89
N ILE A 101 -27.25 -51.70 18.70
CA ILE A 101 -28.65 -51.40 18.42
C ILE A 101 -28.82 -49.91 18.24
N VAL A 102 -29.44 -49.45 17.18
CA VAL A 102 -29.71 -48.04 16.90
C VAL A 102 -31.20 -47.80 16.57
N TYR A 103 -31.73 -46.69 17.04
CA TYR A 103 -33.06 -46.17 16.70
C TYR A 103 -32.96 -44.69 16.28
N PRO A 104 -33.66 -44.24 15.25
CA PRO A 104 -34.41 -45.06 14.28
C PRO A 104 -33.45 -45.85 13.38
N ALA A 105 -33.96 -46.92 12.75
CA ALA A 105 -33.19 -47.64 11.77
C ALA A 105 -32.76 -46.71 10.62
N PRO A 106 -31.48 -46.71 10.19
CA PRO A 106 -30.97 -45.82 9.14
C PRO A 106 -31.75 -45.96 7.83
N ALA A 107 -31.79 -44.88 7.02
CA ALA A 107 -32.38 -44.89 5.70
C ALA A 107 -31.67 -45.92 4.77
N GLU A 108 -32.29 -46.29 3.64
CA GLU A 108 -31.63 -47.14 2.64
C GLU A 108 -30.48 -46.37 1.96
N GLY A 109 -29.38 -47.07 1.72
CA GLY A 109 -28.21 -46.49 1.04
C GLY A 109 -27.26 -45.66 1.93
N VAL A 110 -27.61 -45.46 3.22
CA VAL A 110 -26.69 -44.82 4.15
C VAL A 110 -25.77 -45.90 4.76
N THR A 111 -24.46 -45.64 4.70
CA THR A 111 -23.42 -46.56 5.18
C THR A 111 -22.59 -45.92 6.28
N ALA A 112 -22.29 -46.72 7.32
CA ALA A 112 -21.38 -46.31 8.39
C ALA A 112 -19.91 -46.55 7.99
N ALA A 113 -18.97 -45.90 8.71
CA ALA A 113 -17.58 -46.28 8.69
C ALA A 113 -17.39 -47.70 9.27
N GLU A 114 -16.26 -48.37 8.93
CA GLU A 114 -15.96 -49.73 9.38
C GLU A 114 -15.99 -49.84 10.92
N GLY A 115 -16.75 -50.79 11.43
CA GLY A 115 -16.94 -51.02 12.86
C GLY A 115 -17.91 -50.05 13.56
N MET A 116 -18.53 -49.13 12.85
CA MET A 116 -19.48 -48.13 13.38
C MET A 116 -20.91 -48.51 12.96
N GLN A 117 -21.87 -47.83 13.58
CA GLN A 117 -23.26 -47.74 13.13
C GLN A 117 -23.53 -46.33 12.62
N VAL A 118 -24.60 -46.13 11.84
CA VAL A 118 -24.96 -44.79 11.41
C VAL A 118 -26.26 -44.36 12.08
N VAL A 119 -26.30 -43.09 12.49
CA VAL A 119 -27.54 -42.45 12.98
C VAL A 119 -27.76 -41.15 12.23
N THR A 120 -29.02 -40.81 11.98
CA THR A 120 -29.39 -39.58 11.24
C THR A 120 -30.10 -38.59 12.17
N PHE A 121 -29.63 -37.36 12.19
CA PHE A 121 -30.37 -36.22 12.72
C PHE A 121 -30.95 -35.45 11.54
N PRO A 122 -32.29 -35.53 11.29
CA PRO A 122 -32.88 -34.90 10.12
C PRO A 122 -32.68 -33.39 10.10
N ALA A 123 -32.21 -32.83 8.97
CA ALA A 123 -32.08 -31.38 8.78
C ALA A 123 -33.41 -30.64 8.74
N ILE A 124 -34.50 -31.36 8.36
CA ILE A 124 -35.88 -30.90 8.42
C ILE A 124 -36.63 -31.77 9.42
N GLN A 125 -37.21 -31.17 10.44
CA GLN A 125 -38.08 -31.80 11.45
C GLN A 125 -39.49 -31.25 11.33
N ASN A 126 -40.48 -32.11 11.12
CA ASN A 126 -41.86 -31.64 11.02
C ASN A 126 -42.40 -31.23 12.39
N TYR A 127 -43.10 -30.11 12.47
CA TYR A 127 -43.74 -29.69 13.71
C TYR A 127 -44.81 -30.70 14.17
N THR A 128 -44.69 -31.12 15.40
CA THR A 128 -45.67 -31.99 16.06
C THR A 128 -46.16 -31.31 17.35
N PRO A 129 -47.43 -31.01 17.49
CA PRO A 129 -47.95 -30.31 18.67
C PRO A 129 -47.62 -31.03 19.98
N GLY A 130 -46.99 -30.32 20.91
CA GLY A 130 -46.68 -30.82 22.26
C GLY A 130 -45.50 -31.79 22.37
N THR A 131 -44.85 -32.16 21.24
CA THR A 131 -43.71 -33.09 21.19
C THR A 131 -42.76 -32.74 20.05
N PHE A 132 -41.71 -33.52 19.86
CA PHE A 132 -40.86 -33.49 18.64
C PHE A 132 -41.36 -34.49 17.63
N ALA A 133 -40.91 -34.33 16.35
CA ALA A 133 -41.25 -35.25 15.28
C ALA A 133 -40.78 -36.70 15.56
N GLU A 134 -41.49 -37.64 15.02
CA GLU A 134 -41.15 -39.06 15.10
C GLU A 134 -39.79 -39.37 14.43
N GLY A 135 -38.94 -40.17 15.09
CA GLY A 135 -37.65 -40.57 14.53
C GLY A 135 -36.54 -39.55 14.52
N VAL A 136 -36.76 -38.30 15.04
CA VAL A 136 -35.72 -37.25 15.00
C VAL A 136 -34.76 -37.29 16.19
N ALA A 137 -35.05 -38.06 17.24
CA ALA A 137 -34.26 -38.21 18.46
C ALA A 137 -33.56 -39.58 18.52
N PRO A 138 -32.40 -39.79 17.88
CA PRO A 138 -31.72 -41.06 17.86
C PRO A 138 -31.33 -41.57 19.24
N MET A 139 -31.39 -42.91 19.38
CA MET A 139 -30.97 -43.63 20.57
C MET A 139 -30.13 -44.85 20.17
N TYR A 140 -29.37 -45.40 21.13
CA TYR A 140 -28.55 -46.59 20.90
C TYR A 140 -28.46 -47.47 22.12
N ALA A 141 -28.12 -48.74 21.92
CA ALA A 141 -27.68 -49.62 22.98
C ALA A 141 -26.51 -50.52 22.48
N TYR A 142 -25.65 -50.92 23.37
CA TYR A 142 -24.59 -51.88 23.10
C TYR A 142 -24.68 -52.97 24.16
N VAL A 143 -24.81 -54.23 23.68
CA VAL A 143 -25.10 -55.39 24.54
C VAL A 143 -24.07 -56.46 24.24
N THR A 144 -23.39 -56.93 25.22
CA THR A 144 -22.25 -57.86 25.11
C THR A 144 -22.67 -59.34 25.31
N GLU A 145 -23.73 -59.57 26.09
CA GLU A 145 -24.19 -60.93 26.45
C GLU A 145 -25.71 -61.09 26.35
N ALA A 146 -26.21 -62.34 26.21
CA ALA A 146 -27.60 -62.64 25.97
C ALA A 146 -28.57 -62.28 27.09
N ASP A 147 -28.13 -62.32 28.31
CA ASP A 147 -28.99 -62.13 29.50
C ASP A 147 -28.99 -60.65 29.97
N GLU A 148 -28.35 -59.75 29.25
CA GLU A 148 -28.25 -58.33 29.57
C GLU A 148 -29.52 -57.56 29.18
N PRO A 149 -30.17 -56.82 30.09
CA PRO A 149 -31.39 -56.08 29.71
C PRO A 149 -31.01 -54.94 28.76
N ILE A 150 -31.80 -54.76 27.68
CA ILE A 150 -31.56 -53.75 26.69
C ILE A 150 -32.24 -52.42 27.08
N ALA A 151 -31.43 -51.47 27.52
CA ALA A 151 -31.84 -50.10 27.80
C ALA A 151 -31.25 -49.15 26.73
N MET A 152 -32.12 -48.43 26.00
CA MET A 152 -31.67 -47.46 24.98
C MET A 152 -31.15 -46.19 25.69
N LYS A 153 -29.99 -45.73 25.22
CA LYS A 153 -29.38 -44.45 25.63
C LYS A 153 -29.66 -43.36 24.55
N HIS A 154 -29.97 -42.16 25.00
CA HIS A 154 -30.16 -41.03 24.08
C HIS A 154 -28.83 -40.59 23.47
N LEU A 155 -28.88 -40.17 22.21
CA LEU A 155 -27.87 -39.40 21.52
C LEU A 155 -28.29 -37.95 21.34
N ALA A 156 -29.62 -37.72 21.30
CA ALA A 156 -30.23 -36.42 21.17
C ALA A 156 -30.49 -35.75 22.54
N GLY A 157 -30.23 -34.43 22.63
CA GLY A 157 -30.91 -33.54 23.56
C GLY A 157 -31.99 -32.77 22.82
N ILE A 158 -33.00 -32.27 23.57
CA ILE A 158 -34.13 -31.55 22.98
C ILE A 158 -34.06 -30.08 23.36
N VAL A 159 -34.06 -29.17 22.38
CA VAL A 159 -34.24 -27.74 22.59
C VAL A 159 -35.74 -27.45 22.54
N CYS A 160 -36.27 -26.74 23.56
CA CYS A 160 -37.61 -26.24 23.58
C CYS A 160 -37.60 -24.72 23.40
N VAL A 161 -38.28 -24.23 22.36
CA VAL A 161 -38.46 -22.81 22.05
C VAL A 161 -39.96 -22.51 22.20
N SER A 162 -40.33 -21.69 23.16
CA SER A 162 -41.72 -21.30 23.39
C SER A 162 -42.01 -19.97 22.66
N VAL A 163 -42.99 -19.97 21.73
CA VAL A 163 -43.29 -18.84 20.86
C VAL A 163 -44.77 -18.45 21.01
N ASN A 164 -45.03 -17.16 21.14
CA ASN A 164 -46.36 -16.59 20.97
C ASN A 164 -46.34 -15.51 19.89
N GLY A 165 -47.52 -15.01 19.47
CA GLY A 165 -47.60 -13.94 18.48
C GLY A 165 -49.06 -13.56 18.25
N ASN A 166 -49.32 -12.36 17.80
CA ASN A 166 -50.70 -11.81 17.69
C ASN A 166 -51.33 -12.15 16.33
N GLY A 167 -51.75 -13.42 16.14
CA GLY A 167 -52.36 -13.88 14.92
C GLY A 167 -51.41 -14.21 13.75
N GLU A 168 -50.15 -14.15 13.98
CA GLU A 168 -49.12 -14.50 12.97
C GLU A 168 -49.14 -16.00 12.67
N THR A 169 -48.96 -16.35 11.40
CA THR A 169 -48.87 -17.75 10.98
C THR A 169 -47.42 -18.15 10.73
N LEU A 170 -46.85 -18.86 11.67
CA LEU A 170 -45.45 -19.35 11.60
C LEU A 170 -45.35 -20.50 10.58
N LYS A 171 -44.40 -20.42 9.64
CA LYS A 171 -44.15 -21.40 8.59
C LYS A 171 -42.94 -22.29 8.86
N LYS A 172 -41.89 -21.73 9.43
CA LYS A 172 -40.66 -22.46 9.80
C LYS A 172 -39.91 -21.79 10.93
N ILE A 173 -39.15 -22.57 11.64
CA ILE A 173 -38.08 -22.12 12.53
C ILE A 173 -36.77 -22.75 12.04
N THR A 174 -35.77 -21.94 11.75
CA THR A 174 -34.44 -22.40 11.40
C THR A 174 -33.47 -22.10 12.54
N LEU A 175 -32.83 -23.14 13.07
CA LEU A 175 -31.82 -23.03 14.09
C LEU A 175 -30.44 -23.31 13.47
N THR A 176 -29.50 -22.39 13.68
CA THR A 176 -28.12 -22.49 13.20
C THR A 176 -27.17 -22.40 14.37
N VAL A 177 -26.18 -23.29 14.46
CA VAL A 177 -25.17 -23.29 15.50
C VAL A 177 -23.82 -22.77 14.97
N ALA A 178 -23.11 -22.04 15.83
CA ALA A 178 -21.82 -21.44 15.47
C ALA A 178 -20.68 -22.46 15.34
N SER A 179 -20.75 -23.59 16.07
CA SER A 179 -19.73 -24.61 16.03
C SER A 179 -20.32 -26.01 16.08
N GLY A 180 -19.69 -26.95 15.41
CA GLY A 180 -20.16 -28.34 15.33
C GLY A 180 -21.21 -28.56 14.25
N LYS A 181 -21.69 -29.82 14.14
CA LYS A 181 -22.73 -30.27 13.21
C LYS A 181 -23.94 -30.76 14.00
N ILE A 182 -25.16 -30.40 13.54
CA ILE A 182 -26.40 -30.68 14.27
C ILE A 182 -27.42 -31.48 13.46
N ALA A 183 -27.20 -31.64 12.16
CA ALA A 183 -28.08 -32.41 11.30
C ALA A 183 -27.28 -33.13 10.22
N GLY A 184 -27.84 -34.20 9.64
CA GLY A 184 -27.18 -35.08 8.69
C GLY A 184 -26.86 -36.42 9.28
N ASN A 185 -25.98 -37.18 8.65
CA ASN A 185 -25.54 -38.50 9.08
C ASN A 185 -24.31 -38.43 9.99
N PHE A 186 -24.30 -39.30 10.99
CA PHE A 186 -23.20 -39.44 11.93
C PHE A 186 -22.81 -40.92 12.09
N ASP A 187 -21.52 -41.20 12.06
CA ASP A 187 -21.00 -42.49 12.45
C ASP A 187 -21.00 -42.57 13.98
N LEU A 188 -21.60 -43.64 14.51
CA LEU A 188 -21.76 -43.91 15.92
C LEU A 188 -20.89 -45.07 16.36
N ASN A 189 -20.03 -44.87 17.31
CA ASN A 189 -19.44 -45.95 18.07
C ASN A 189 -20.42 -46.39 19.18
N CYS A 190 -21.09 -47.53 19.01
CA CYS A 190 -22.11 -48.02 19.99
C CYS A 190 -21.48 -48.43 21.32
N GLU A 191 -20.22 -48.76 21.42
CA GLU A 191 -19.55 -49.06 22.68
C GLU A 191 -19.37 -47.82 23.53
N THR A 192 -18.89 -46.71 22.93
CA THR A 192 -18.58 -45.46 23.63
C THR A 192 -19.73 -44.45 23.58
N GLY A 193 -20.63 -44.53 22.62
CA GLY A 193 -21.68 -43.55 22.32
C GLY A 193 -21.16 -42.30 21.59
N GLU A 194 -19.92 -42.30 21.10
CA GLU A 194 -19.31 -41.20 20.41
C GLU A 194 -19.83 -41.04 18.97
N LEU A 195 -20.16 -39.78 18.60
CA LEU A 195 -20.64 -39.40 17.27
C LEU A 195 -19.55 -38.73 16.45
N THR A 196 -19.35 -39.15 15.24
CA THR A 196 -18.48 -38.49 14.24
C THR A 196 -19.34 -38.05 13.04
N ALA A 197 -19.37 -36.74 12.75
CA ALA A 197 -20.15 -36.19 11.66
C ALA A 197 -19.66 -36.67 10.29
N GLN A 198 -20.56 -37.14 9.43
CA GLN A 198 -20.25 -37.47 8.02
C GLN A 198 -20.19 -36.19 7.17
N ALA A 199 -19.75 -36.31 5.92
CA ALA A 199 -19.54 -35.18 5.01
C ALA A 199 -20.82 -34.37 4.68
N ASP A 200 -21.99 -35.01 4.75
CA ASP A 200 -23.30 -34.38 4.55
C ASP A 200 -23.87 -33.70 5.78
N ALA A 201 -23.20 -33.80 6.90
CA ALA A 201 -23.66 -33.16 8.13
C ALA A 201 -23.56 -31.62 8.07
N THR A 202 -24.59 -30.96 8.56
CA THR A 202 -24.71 -29.49 8.55
C THR A 202 -24.84 -28.93 9.96
N ASN A 203 -24.64 -27.61 10.09
CA ASN A 203 -24.83 -26.86 11.33
C ASN A 203 -26.21 -26.21 11.42
N VAL A 204 -27.17 -26.61 10.56
CA VAL A 204 -28.50 -26.04 10.47
C VAL A 204 -29.55 -27.14 10.57
N VAL A 205 -30.61 -26.85 11.34
CA VAL A 205 -31.84 -27.65 11.39
C VAL A 205 -33.05 -26.73 11.25
N THR A 206 -34.08 -27.20 10.54
CA THR A 206 -35.31 -26.46 10.32
C THR A 206 -36.50 -27.26 10.84
N VAL A 207 -37.38 -26.61 11.64
CA VAL A 207 -38.71 -27.12 11.95
C VAL A 207 -39.68 -26.56 10.92
N ASP A 208 -40.34 -27.46 10.18
CA ASP A 208 -41.33 -27.12 9.16
C ASP A 208 -42.75 -27.26 9.75
N PHE A 209 -43.55 -26.20 9.66
CA PHE A 209 -44.92 -26.17 10.14
C PHE A 209 -45.96 -26.51 9.06
N GLY A 210 -45.54 -26.93 7.85
CA GLY A 210 -46.43 -27.27 6.75
C GLY A 210 -47.44 -26.18 6.41
N GLU A 211 -48.74 -26.40 6.67
CA GLU A 211 -49.78 -25.40 6.46
C GLU A 211 -49.63 -24.17 7.38
N GLY A 212 -48.76 -24.24 8.42
CA GLY A 212 -48.45 -23.16 9.34
C GLY A 212 -49.13 -23.29 10.72
N LEU A 213 -48.48 -22.73 11.70
CA LEU A 213 -48.92 -22.60 13.07
C LEU A 213 -49.42 -21.17 13.33
N VAL A 214 -50.74 -21.00 13.60
CA VAL A 214 -51.24 -19.70 14.00
C VAL A 214 -50.87 -19.44 15.47
N LEU A 215 -50.11 -18.40 15.73
CA LEU A 215 -49.66 -18.00 17.07
C LEU A 215 -50.72 -17.14 17.75
N GLY A 216 -51.11 -17.50 18.99
CA GLY A 216 -51.98 -16.72 19.85
C GLY A 216 -51.20 -15.92 20.91
N GLU A 217 -51.93 -15.50 21.97
CA GLU A 217 -51.34 -14.83 23.15
C GLU A 217 -50.57 -15.82 24.05
N GLU A 218 -50.96 -17.09 24.06
CA GLU A 218 -50.31 -18.14 24.85
C GLU A 218 -49.05 -18.65 24.14
N PHE A 219 -48.00 -18.96 24.95
CA PHE A 219 -46.79 -19.52 24.40
C PHE A 219 -46.95 -20.98 23.99
N VAL A 220 -46.61 -21.27 22.74
CA VAL A 220 -46.59 -22.63 22.19
C VAL A 220 -45.21 -23.18 22.24
N PRO A 221 -44.95 -24.30 22.97
CA PRO A 221 -43.65 -24.94 23.00
C PRO A 221 -43.38 -25.71 21.70
N ILE A 222 -42.19 -25.49 21.15
CA ILE A 222 -41.70 -26.12 19.93
C ILE A 222 -40.42 -26.86 20.25
N TYR A 223 -40.38 -28.17 19.96
CA TYR A 223 -39.27 -29.04 20.36
C TYR A 223 -38.40 -29.39 19.17
N ILE A 224 -37.08 -29.27 19.32
CA ILE A 224 -36.09 -29.50 18.26
C ILE A 224 -35.04 -30.50 18.81
N ALA A 225 -34.89 -31.63 18.15
CA ALA A 225 -33.89 -32.63 18.52
C ALA A 225 -32.53 -32.34 17.88
N LEU A 226 -31.48 -32.35 18.70
CA LEU A 226 -30.09 -32.08 18.26
C LEU A 226 -29.15 -33.13 18.90
N PRO A 227 -28.01 -33.44 18.28
CA PRO A 227 -26.99 -34.21 18.98
C PRO A 227 -26.62 -33.56 20.31
N ALA A 228 -26.28 -34.36 21.32
CA ALA A 228 -25.74 -33.80 22.57
C ALA A 228 -24.39 -33.13 22.30
N GLY A 229 -24.20 -31.91 22.83
CA GLY A 229 -22.97 -31.16 22.60
C GLY A 229 -23.00 -29.74 23.09
N ALA A 230 -21.83 -29.07 23.01
CA ALA A 230 -21.66 -27.67 23.32
C ALA A 230 -21.49 -26.88 22.00
N TYR A 231 -22.49 -26.12 21.63
CA TYR A 231 -22.57 -25.48 20.30
C TYR A 231 -22.26 -23.96 20.33
N GLY A 232 -21.98 -23.38 21.47
CA GLY A 232 -21.75 -21.95 21.63
C GLY A 232 -23.02 -21.16 21.36
N ILE A 233 -22.99 -20.38 20.29
CA ILE A 233 -24.10 -19.54 19.86
C ILE A 233 -25.08 -20.36 19.02
N CYS A 234 -26.40 -20.18 19.30
CA CYS A 234 -27.49 -20.71 18.51
C CYS A 234 -28.34 -19.55 17.97
N ASP A 235 -28.38 -19.39 16.68
CA ASP A 235 -29.24 -18.44 16.00
C ASP A 235 -30.54 -19.11 15.58
N ILE A 236 -31.66 -18.47 15.90
CA ILE A 236 -33.00 -18.94 15.53
C ILE A 236 -33.67 -17.89 14.65
N VAL A 237 -34.07 -18.28 13.45
CA VAL A 237 -34.88 -17.46 12.56
C VAL A 237 -36.28 -18.05 12.49
N LEU A 238 -37.27 -17.28 12.90
CA LEU A 238 -38.67 -17.61 12.78
C LEU A 238 -39.25 -16.92 11.55
N THR A 239 -39.85 -17.69 10.64
CA THR A 239 -40.43 -17.19 9.39
C THR A 239 -41.96 -17.38 9.44
N SER A 240 -42.70 -16.29 9.31
CA SER A 240 -44.19 -16.30 9.16
C SER A 240 -44.59 -15.98 7.72
N THR A 241 -45.89 -15.93 7.49
CA THR A 241 -46.48 -15.47 6.22
C THR A 241 -46.29 -13.97 5.98
N THR A 242 -45.95 -13.18 6.99
CA THR A 242 -45.86 -11.71 6.93
C THR A 242 -44.42 -11.21 7.06
N GLY A 243 -43.47 -12.05 7.52
CA GLY A 243 -42.08 -11.67 7.67
C GLY A 243 -41.30 -12.58 8.60
N GLU A 244 -40.11 -12.18 8.93
CA GLU A 244 -39.18 -12.97 9.75
C GLU A 244 -38.84 -12.23 11.05
N MET A 245 -38.52 -12.98 12.09
CA MET A 245 -37.91 -12.52 13.33
C MET A 245 -36.71 -13.40 13.66
N SER A 246 -35.62 -12.80 14.11
CA SER A 246 -34.43 -13.52 14.55
C SER A 246 -34.24 -13.43 16.06
N ALA A 247 -33.80 -14.51 16.66
CA ALA A 247 -33.44 -14.59 18.07
C ALA A 247 -32.08 -15.34 18.22
N ARG A 248 -31.32 -15.00 19.22
CA ARG A 248 -30.00 -15.60 19.48
C ARG A 248 -29.93 -16.10 20.93
N PHE A 249 -29.37 -17.28 21.12
CA PHE A 249 -29.18 -17.91 22.42
C PHE A 249 -27.73 -18.36 22.58
N HIS A 250 -27.22 -18.35 23.80
CA HIS A 250 -25.91 -18.85 24.15
C HIS A 250 -26.02 -20.23 24.80
N SER A 251 -25.43 -21.26 24.16
CA SER A 251 -25.34 -22.61 24.74
C SER A 251 -24.00 -22.88 25.43
N GLY A 252 -23.03 -21.96 25.34
CA GLY A 252 -21.65 -22.22 25.73
C GLY A 252 -21.40 -22.55 27.19
N GLN A 253 -22.24 -22.05 28.13
CA GLN A 253 -22.17 -22.40 29.56
C GLN A 253 -23.12 -23.54 29.96
N HIS A 254 -24.02 -23.96 29.06
CA HIS A 254 -25.03 -24.96 29.30
C HIS A 254 -25.18 -25.85 28.05
N PRO A 255 -24.35 -26.89 27.95
CA PRO A 255 -24.42 -27.79 26.80
C PRO A 255 -25.80 -28.45 26.65
N ILE A 256 -26.14 -28.84 25.43
CA ILE A 256 -27.30 -29.68 25.15
C ILE A 256 -26.92 -31.09 25.60
N VAL A 257 -27.68 -31.60 26.55
CA VAL A 257 -27.41 -32.90 27.20
C VAL A 257 -28.35 -33.96 26.62
N ALA A 258 -27.85 -35.12 26.32
CA ALA A 258 -28.62 -36.26 25.83
C ALA A 258 -29.75 -36.64 26.80
N GLY A 259 -30.95 -36.83 26.31
CA GLY A 259 -32.12 -37.18 27.08
C GLY A 259 -32.71 -36.02 27.93
N VAL A 260 -32.17 -34.80 27.78
CA VAL A 260 -32.66 -33.62 28.54
C VAL A 260 -33.32 -32.60 27.61
N VAL A 261 -34.48 -32.04 28.07
CA VAL A 261 -35.11 -30.90 27.41
C VAL A 261 -34.48 -29.61 27.93
N LYS A 262 -33.86 -28.86 27.04
CA LYS A 262 -33.31 -27.53 27.30
C LYS A 262 -34.33 -26.48 26.91
N GLU A 263 -34.92 -25.78 27.87
CA GLU A 263 -35.83 -24.66 27.60
C GLU A 263 -34.98 -23.40 27.28
N PHE A 264 -35.29 -22.73 26.16
CA PHE A 264 -34.84 -21.40 25.82
C PHE A 264 -35.86 -20.36 26.27
N ASN A 265 -35.39 -19.07 26.30
CA ASN A 265 -36.27 -17.99 26.68
C ASN A 265 -37.48 -17.88 25.72
N ASN A 266 -38.64 -17.47 26.26
CA ASN A 266 -39.83 -17.25 25.48
C ASN A 266 -39.63 -16.16 24.42
N ILE A 267 -40.18 -16.37 23.22
CA ILE A 267 -40.12 -15.45 22.10
C ILE A 267 -41.51 -14.88 21.83
N ASN A 268 -41.66 -13.55 21.95
CA ASN A 268 -42.81 -12.82 21.44
C ASN A 268 -42.55 -12.51 19.96
N PHE A 269 -43.15 -13.28 19.06
CA PHE A 269 -42.91 -13.12 17.62
C PHE A 269 -43.55 -11.84 17.09
N GLN A 270 -42.74 -11.05 16.40
CA GLN A 270 -43.20 -9.87 15.66
C GLN A 270 -42.50 -9.89 14.30
N ALA A 271 -43.22 -10.01 13.21
CA ALA A 271 -42.68 -10.05 11.86
C ALA A 271 -41.82 -8.81 11.59
N GLY A 272 -40.58 -9.05 11.12
CA GLY A 272 -39.62 -7.99 10.85
C GLY A 272 -38.86 -7.47 12.09
N ALA A 273 -39.15 -7.95 13.30
CA ALA A 273 -38.41 -7.54 14.50
C ALA A 273 -37.06 -8.26 14.61
N LEU A 274 -36.00 -7.47 14.88
CA LEU A 274 -34.66 -7.98 15.18
C LEU A 274 -34.47 -8.09 16.70
N THR A 275 -34.07 -9.26 17.19
CA THR A 275 -33.66 -9.40 18.59
C THR A 275 -32.19 -9.04 18.75
N GLU A 276 -31.86 -8.22 19.76
CA GLU A 276 -30.50 -7.84 20.10
C GLU A 276 -29.70 -9.08 20.52
N PRO A 277 -28.59 -9.42 19.83
CA PRO A 277 -27.74 -10.52 20.24
C PRO A 277 -26.91 -10.15 21.49
N GLU A 278 -26.49 -11.17 22.23
CA GLU A 278 -25.66 -11.00 23.44
C GLU A 278 -24.38 -11.82 23.34
N GLY A 279 -23.24 -11.22 23.73
CA GLY A 279 -21.93 -11.88 23.70
C GLY A 279 -21.23 -11.83 22.35
N GLU A 280 -20.50 -12.87 21.96
CA GLU A 280 -19.83 -12.94 20.66
C GLU A 280 -20.84 -13.15 19.52
N TYR A 281 -20.74 -12.33 18.47
CA TYR A 281 -21.49 -12.53 17.23
C TYR A 281 -20.59 -13.27 16.20
N VAL A 282 -21.01 -14.46 15.79
CA VAL A 282 -20.23 -15.27 14.83
C VAL A 282 -20.88 -15.19 13.46
N ILE A 283 -20.08 -14.91 12.43
CA ILE A 283 -20.46 -14.85 11.02
C ILE A 283 -19.98 -16.14 10.36
N THR A 284 -20.89 -16.93 9.82
CA THR A 284 -20.62 -18.18 9.11
C THR A 284 -21.21 -18.21 7.72
N SER A 285 -21.99 -17.19 7.36
CA SER A 285 -22.68 -17.09 6.07
C SER A 285 -22.90 -15.62 5.66
N ALA A 286 -23.21 -15.40 4.38
CA ALA A 286 -23.66 -14.10 3.88
C ALA A 286 -24.90 -13.59 4.64
N ALA A 287 -25.84 -14.47 4.95
CA ALA A 287 -27.03 -14.11 5.73
C ALA A 287 -26.69 -13.57 7.12
N ASP A 288 -25.66 -14.10 7.80
CA ASP A 288 -25.22 -13.57 9.10
C ASP A 288 -24.64 -12.17 8.97
N LEU A 289 -23.85 -11.91 7.91
CA LEU A 289 -23.31 -10.58 7.65
C LEU A 289 -24.42 -9.58 7.28
N MET A 290 -25.39 -9.98 6.45
CA MET A 290 -26.58 -9.19 6.13
C MET A 290 -27.42 -8.87 7.38
N ARG A 291 -27.57 -9.84 8.27
CA ARG A 291 -28.23 -9.64 9.55
C ARG A 291 -27.47 -8.68 10.46
N LEU A 292 -26.15 -8.81 10.54
CA LEU A 292 -25.29 -7.90 11.31
C LEU A 292 -25.48 -6.45 10.85
N THR A 293 -25.64 -6.24 9.54
CA THR A 293 -25.92 -4.91 8.97
C THR A 293 -27.20 -4.32 9.53
N LYS A 294 -28.31 -5.09 9.50
CA LYS A 294 -29.61 -4.67 10.05
C LYS A 294 -29.55 -4.41 11.55
N LEU A 295 -28.83 -5.25 12.32
CA LEU A 295 -28.61 -5.05 13.75
C LEU A 295 -27.84 -3.77 14.02
N SER A 296 -26.81 -3.50 13.23
CA SER A 296 -25.99 -2.30 13.31
C SER A 296 -26.81 -1.02 13.05
N GLU A 297 -27.61 -1.01 11.98
CA GLU A 297 -28.52 0.09 11.64
C GLU A 297 -29.47 0.43 12.78
N ASN A 298 -30.05 -0.59 13.36
CA ASN A 298 -31.02 -0.46 14.44
C ASN A 298 -30.39 -0.27 15.82
N LYS A 299 -29.03 -0.15 15.90
CA LYS A 299 -28.26 0.01 17.13
C LYS A 299 -28.48 -1.14 18.14
N LEU A 300 -28.73 -2.35 17.64
CA LEU A 300 -28.99 -3.56 18.41
C LEU A 300 -27.71 -4.40 18.60
N LEU A 301 -26.57 -3.75 18.84
CA LEU A 301 -25.29 -4.38 19.10
C LEU A 301 -24.72 -4.00 20.47
N SER A 302 -25.51 -3.41 21.36
CA SER A 302 -25.02 -2.89 22.64
C SER A 302 -24.57 -3.99 23.61
N LYS A 303 -25.09 -5.20 23.44
CA LYS A 303 -24.75 -6.38 24.24
C LYS A 303 -23.75 -7.32 23.57
N VAL A 304 -23.36 -7.02 22.33
CA VAL A 304 -22.32 -7.77 21.60
C VAL A 304 -20.97 -7.38 22.16
N THR A 305 -20.16 -8.36 22.51
CA THR A 305 -18.79 -8.14 23.02
C THR A 305 -17.72 -8.21 21.96
N SER A 306 -17.96 -8.98 20.89
CA SER A 306 -17.09 -9.11 19.73
C SER A 306 -17.85 -9.67 18.53
N VAL A 307 -17.32 -9.45 17.34
CA VAL A 307 -17.76 -10.08 16.10
C VAL A 307 -16.62 -10.90 15.53
N ARG A 308 -16.88 -12.12 15.10
CA ARG A 308 -15.87 -13.00 14.52
C ARG A 308 -16.40 -13.69 13.25
N VAL A 309 -15.60 -13.66 12.19
CA VAL A 309 -15.81 -14.46 10.99
C VAL A 309 -15.27 -15.86 11.22
N ALA A 310 -16.05 -16.90 10.90
CA ALA A 310 -15.72 -18.28 11.17
C ALA A 310 -15.90 -19.23 9.94
N ALA A 311 -16.13 -18.64 8.77
CA ALA A 311 -16.16 -19.32 7.47
C ALA A 311 -15.90 -18.28 6.36
N ASP A 312 -15.62 -18.75 5.14
CA ASP A 312 -15.62 -17.88 3.96
C ASP A 312 -17.02 -17.34 3.69
N ILE A 313 -17.10 -16.03 3.41
CA ILE A 313 -18.36 -15.33 3.20
C ILE A 313 -18.41 -14.80 1.77
N ASP A 314 -19.25 -15.37 0.94
CA ASP A 314 -19.46 -14.92 -0.44
C ASP A 314 -20.69 -13.98 -0.52
N MET A 315 -20.42 -12.70 -0.80
CA MET A 315 -21.42 -11.63 -0.96
C MET A 315 -21.71 -11.30 -2.43
N THR A 316 -21.14 -12.03 -3.38
CA THR A 316 -21.17 -11.67 -4.81
C THR A 316 -22.59 -11.53 -5.37
N ASN A 317 -23.55 -12.30 -4.89
CA ASN A 317 -24.94 -12.31 -5.36
C ASN A 317 -25.96 -11.81 -4.32
N GLU A 318 -25.47 -11.20 -3.22
CA GLU A 318 -26.35 -10.74 -2.14
C GLU A 318 -26.92 -9.36 -2.48
N GLU A 319 -28.17 -9.34 -2.93
CA GLU A 319 -28.89 -8.10 -3.20
C GLU A 319 -29.23 -7.36 -1.89
N GLY A 320 -29.13 -6.03 -1.92
CA GLY A 320 -29.48 -5.19 -0.77
C GLY A 320 -28.37 -5.11 0.30
N TRP A 321 -27.15 -5.55 -0.02
CA TRP A 321 -25.99 -5.32 0.85
C TRP A 321 -25.70 -3.82 0.98
N HIS A 322 -25.45 -3.36 2.20
CA HIS A 322 -24.92 -2.03 2.49
C HIS A 322 -23.99 -2.09 3.70
N SER A 323 -23.09 -1.12 3.78
CA SER A 323 -22.05 -1.05 4.81
C SER A 323 -22.60 -1.08 6.24
N LEU A 324 -21.84 -1.67 7.15
CA LEU A 324 -22.09 -1.57 8.59
C LEU A 324 -22.01 -0.12 9.05
N ILE A 325 -23.11 0.39 9.64
CA ILE A 325 -23.22 1.72 10.22
C ILE A 325 -23.36 1.62 11.74
N ASN A 326 -22.99 2.66 12.50
CA ASN A 326 -23.07 2.66 13.96
C ASN A 326 -22.40 1.44 14.63
N PHE A 327 -21.31 0.93 14.02
CA PHE A 327 -20.60 -0.21 14.60
C PHE A 327 -20.00 0.17 15.96
N PRO A 328 -20.26 -0.59 17.06
CA PRO A 328 -19.83 -0.22 18.39
C PRO A 328 -18.32 -0.38 18.62
N ALA A 329 -17.83 0.12 19.75
CA ALA A 329 -16.42 0.04 20.16
C ALA A 329 -16.05 -1.37 20.64
N ILE A 330 -16.14 -2.36 19.76
CA ILE A 330 -15.84 -3.77 20.00
C ILE A 330 -14.85 -4.29 18.96
N THR A 331 -14.35 -5.51 19.13
CA THR A 331 -13.48 -6.15 18.14
C THR A 331 -14.31 -6.77 17.01
N PHE A 332 -13.89 -6.50 15.76
CA PHE A 332 -14.29 -7.27 14.60
C PHE A 332 -13.06 -8.07 14.13
N ASP A 333 -13.09 -9.37 14.31
CA ASP A 333 -12.07 -10.30 13.85
C ASP A 333 -12.54 -10.98 12.55
N GLY A 334 -11.87 -10.69 11.46
CA GLY A 334 -12.22 -11.22 10.14
C GLY A 334 -11.75 -12.67 9.91
N GLY A 335 -10.99 -13.26 10.83
CA GLY A 335 -10.58 -14.67 10.76
C GLY A 335 -9.58 -15.00 9.65
N SER A 336 -8.92 -14.02 9.04
CA SER A 336 -7.93 -14.29 7.98
C SER A 336 -6.70 -15.05 8.49
N ASP A 337 -6.43 -15.03 9.78
CA ASP A 337 -5.42 -15.86 10.44
C ASP A 337 -5.79 -17.36 10.41
N LYS A 338 -7.04 -17.71 10.16
CA LYS A 338 -7.57 -19.06 9.91
C LYS A 338 -7.81 -19.35 8.43
N GLY A 339 -7.53 -18.39 7.55
CA GLY A 339 -7.73 -18.51 6.11
C GLY A 339 -9.08 -18.05 5.61
N TYR A 340 -9.93 -17.44 6.44
CA TYR A 340 -11.25 -16.97 6.02
C TYR A 340 -11.19 -15.64 5.25
N GLU A 341 -12.13 -15.47 4.32
CA GLU A 341 -12.28 -14.26 3.51
C GLU A 341 -13.74 -13.79 3.41
N ILE A 342 -13.90 -12.48 3.13
CA ILE A 342 -15.19 -11.90 2.76
C ILE A 342 -15.07 -11.43 1.31
N LYS A 343 -15.84 -12.05 0.42
CA LYS A 343 -15.71 -11.91 -1.03
C LYS A 343 -16.86 -11.13 -1.63
N GLY A 344 -16.57 -10.35 -2.70
CA GLY A 344 -17.57 -9.80 -3.60
C GLY A 344 -18.35 -8.60 -3.05
N LEU A 345 -17.82 -7.86 -2.09
CA LEU A 345 -18.47 -6.67 -1.56
C LEU A 345 -18.62 -5.58 -2.63
N THR A 346 -19.82 -5.00 -2.72
CA THR A 346 -20.16 -3.90 -3.63
C THR A 346 -20.20 -2.53 -2.94
N GLN A 347 -20.07 -2.51 -1.62
CA GLN A 347 -19.98 -1.34 -0.76
C GLN A 347 -18.89 -1.58 0.30
N PRO A 348 -18.31 -0.55 0.91
CA PRO A 348 -17.36 -0.72 2.02
C PRO A 348 -17.92 -1.63 3.11
N LEU A 349 -17.06 -2.43 3.76
CA LEU A 349 -17.53 -3.27 4.86
C LEU A 349 -18.08 -2.39 5.99
N PHE A 350 -17.40 -1.30 6.32
CA PHE A 350 -17.85 -0.32 7.31
C PHE A 350 -18.08 1.05 6.67
N GLN A 351 -19.14 1.72 7.08
CA GLN A 351 -19.31 3.12 6.76
C GLN A 351 -18.44 3.99 7.66
N ASP A 352 -18.73 4.02 8.93
CA ASP A 352 -18.00 4.78 9.94
C ASP A 352 -17.73 3.88 11.15
N VAL A 353 -16.49 3.89 11.62
CA VAL A 353 -16.05 3.11 12.77
C VAL A 353 -15.52 4.04 13.84
N SER A 354 -16.00 3.90 15.09
CA SER A 354 -15.51 4.70 16.20
C SER A 354 -15.02 3.81 17.34
N SER A 355 -13.71 3.91 17.63
CA SER A 355 -13.07 3.23 18.77
C SER A 355 -13.12 1.69 18.75
N ALA A 356 -13.39 1.08 17.60
CA ALA A 356 -13.38 -0.37 17.44
C ALA A 356 -11.97 -0.91 17.13
N THR A 357 -11.75 -2.20 17.36
CA THR A 357 -10.59 -2.94 16.88
C THR A 357 -10.99 -3.74 15.64
N LEU A 358 -10.39 -3.44 14.50
CA LEU A 358 -10.56 -4.18 13.26
C LEU A 358 -9.30 -5.01 13.01
N THR A 359 -9.43 -6.33 12.99
CA THR A 359 -8.26 -7.21 12.84
C THR A 359 -8.55 -8.42 11.97
N ASN A 360 -7.51 -8.91 11.31
CA ASN A 360 -7.54 -10.14 10.48
C ASN A 360 -8.66 -10.13 9.43
N ILE A 361 -8.95 -8.99 8.80
CA ILE A 361 -10.00 -8.88 7.80
C ILE A 361 -9.38 -9.02 6.41
N ASN A 362 -9.82 -10.02 5.64
CA ASN A 362 -9.42 -10.22 4.27
C ASN A 362 -10.64 -10.05 3.34
N LEU A 363 -10.64 -8.96 2.56
CA LEU A 363 -11.66 -8.68 1.56
C LEU A 363 -11.14 -9.10 0.18
N THR A 364 -11.88 -9.93 -0.53
CA THR A 364 -11.48 -10.41 -1.85
C THR A 364 -12.51 -10.09 -2.91
N ASP A 365 -12.05 -9.90 -4.16
CA ASP A 365 -12.89 -9.62 -5.32
C ASP A 365 -13.92 -8.49 -5.06
N VAL A 366 -13.53 -7.44 -4.31
CA VAL A 366 -14.42 -6.29 -4.13
C VAL A 366 -14.70 -5.66 -5.50
N ASN A 367 -15.96 -5.29 -5.74
CA ASN A 367 -16.38 -4.66 -6.99
C ASN A 367 -17.30 -3.48 -6.66
N MET A 368 -16.67 -2.35 -6.34
CA MET A 368 -17.38 -1.16 -5.89
C MET A 368 -17.47 -0.13 -6.99
N ARG A 369 -18.69 0.30 -7.30
CA ARG A 369 -18.95 1.35 -8.28
C ARG A 369 -19.72 2.49 -7.63
N PHE A 370 -19.12 3.64 -7.61
CA PHE A 370 -19.73 4.88 -7.12
C PHE A 370 -20.13 5.71 -8.33
N VAL A 371 -21.42 5.65 -8.66
CA VAL A 371 -22.04 6.42 -9.73
C VAL A 371 -23.03 7.42 -9.16
N ASP A 372 -23.20 8.58 -9.78
CA ASP A 372 -24.05 9.69 -9.33
C ASP A 372 -23.64 10.29 -7.97
N SER A 373 -24.40 11.22 -7.46
CA SER A 373 -24.04 11.98 -6.26
C SER A 373 -24.07 11.10 -5.00
N TYR A 374 -22.96 10.43 -4.69
CA TYR A 374 -22.74 9.83 -3.39
C TYR A 374 -22.55 10.94 -2.35
N LEU A 375 -23.65 11.48 -1.89
CA LEU A 375 -23.66 12.47 -0.83
C LEU A 375 -23.70 11.73 0.51
N CYS A 376 -22.66 11.93 1.30
CA CYS A 376 -22.75 11.65 2.73
C CYS A 376 -23.80 12.58 3.32
N GLU A 377 -24.94 12.04 3.73
CA GLU A 377 -25.94 12.83 4.43
C GLU A 377 -25.31 13.52 5.64
N GLY A 378 -25.35 14.85 5.65
CA GLY A 378 -24.98 15.70 6.78
C GLY A 378 -23.52 16.11 6.94
N ALA A 379 -22.56 15.49 6.25
CA ALA A 379 -21.18 15.93 6.25
C ALA A 379 -20.71 16.15 4.81
N GLN A 380 -20.25 17.33 4.52
CA GLN A 380 -19.74 17.79 3.23
C GLN A 380 -18.40 17.13 2.85
N ARG A 381 -18.25 15.81 3.05
CA ARG A 381 -17.00 15.06 2.87
C ARG A 381 -17.28 13.73 2.16
N VAL A 382 -16.39 13.36 1.24
CA VAL A 382 -16.47 12.09 0.51
C VAL A 382 -15.28 11.21 0.91
N PHE A 383 -15.59 10.11 1.56
CA PHE A 383 -14.61 9.11 1.94
C PHE A 383 -14.94 7.78 1.28
N ILE A 384 -13.96 7.16 0.61
CA ILE A 384 -14.12 5.90 -0.12
C ILE A 384 -12.94 4.99 0.22
N GLY A 385 -13.24 3.74 0.59
CA GLY A 385 -12.26 2.67 0.80
C GLY A 385 -12.98 1.33 0.97
N ALA A 386 -12.36 0.23 0.60
CA ALA A 386 -13.00 -1.10 0.63
C ALA A 386 -13.32 -1.59 2.04
N LEU A 387 -12.42 -1.39 2.99
CA LEU A 387 -12.62 -1.80 4.39
C LEU A 387 -13.55 -0.83 5.10
N ALA A 388 -13.25 0.47 5.04
CA ALA A 388 -14.04 1.48 5.70
C ALA A 388 -13.96 2.82 4.96
N ARG A 389 -15.03 3.60 5.03
CA ARG A 389 -15.01 4.99 4.60
C ARG A 389 -14.21 5.85 5.58
N PHE A 390 -14.51 5.68 6.88
CA PHE A 390 -13.95 6.47 7.94
C PHE A 390 -13.69 5.66 9.21
N ILE A 391 -12.48 5.75 9.77
CA ILE A 391 -12.13 5.13 11.05
C ILE A 391 -11.69 6.23 12.02
N HIS A 392 -12.47 6.41 13.09
CA HIS A 392 -12.25 7.43 14.10
C HIS A 392 -11.90 6.80 15.45
N HIS A 393 -10.64 6.85 15.82
CA HIS A 393 -10.05 6.13 16.96
C HIS A 393 -10.08 4.59 16.78
N GLY A 394 -9.39 3.87 17.63
CA GLY A 394 -9.34 2.42 17.61
C GLY A 394 -8.06 1.87 17.00
N GLU A 395 -8.09 0.61 16.61
CA GLU A 395 -6.96 -0.12 16.04
C GLU A 395 -7.37 -0.81 14.75
N VAL A 396 -6.49 -0.78 13.75
CA VAL A 396 -6.67 -1.52 12.49
C VAL A 396 -5.40 -2.29 12.19
N SER A 397 -5.49 -3.61 12.16
CA SER A 397 -4.32 -4.46 11.99
C SER A 397 -4.61 -5.73 11.17
N ASN A 398 -3.60 -6.21 10.44
CA ASN A 398 -3.71 -7.45 9.65
C ASN A 398 -4.90 -7.45 8.70
N CYS A 399 -5.19 -6.32 8.06
CA CYS A 399 -6.33 -6.19 7.16
C CYS A 399 -5.87 -6.06 5.71
N SER A 400 -6.58 -6.72 4.81
CA SER A 400 -6.30 -6.69 3.38
C SER A 400 -7.56 -6.53 2.54
N ALA A 401 -7.40 -5.95 1.34
CA ALA A 401 -8.44 -5.91 0.33
C ALA A 401 -7.86 -6.11 -1.08
N SER A 402 -8.64 -6.78 -1.96
CA SER A 402 -8.31 -6.96 -3.37
C SER A 402 -9.56 -6.80 -4.25
N GLY A 403 -9.37 -6.36 -5.49
CA GLY A 403 -10.44 -6.13 -6.44
C GLY A 403 -10.40 -4.74 -7.08
N GLU A 404 -11.54 -4.11 -7.28
CA GLU A 404 -11.66 -2.84 -8.00
C GLU A 404 -12.61 -1.85 -7.31
N ILE A 405 -12.21 -0.58 -7.27
CA ILE A 405 -13.07 0.57 -6.95
C ILE A 405 -13.12 1.47 -8.16
N VAL A 406 -14.30 1.67 -8.74
CA VAL A 406 -14.54 2.58 -9.86
C VAL A 406 -15.38 3.76 -9.40
N ILE A 407 -14.88 4.97 -9.65
CA ILE A 407 -15.53 6.21 -9.26
C ILE A 407 -15.91 6.96 -10.54
N ASP A 408 -17.21 7.12 -10.74
CA ASP A 408 -17.80 7.85 -11.84
C ASP A 408 -18.87 8.81 -11.30
N MET A 409 -18.41 9.76 -10.48
CA MET A 409 -19.24 10.73 -9.80
C MET A 409 -19.11 12.11 -10.42
N GLN A 410 -20.22 12.85 -10.50
CA GLN A 410 -20.19 14.26 -10.82
C GLN A 410 -20.57 15.05 -9.57
N PHE A 411 -19.63 15.72 -8.95
CA PHE A 411 -19.97 16.71 -7.94
C PHE A 411 -20.71 17.85 -8.61
N LEU A 412 -22.03 17.88 -8.40
CA LEU A 412 -22.87 18.94 -8.92
C LEU A 412 -22.52 20.26 -8.26
N ASN A 413 -22.38 21.28 -9.12
CA ASN A 413 -22.00 22.65 -8.80
C ASN A 413 -22.74 23.32 -7.66
N SER A 414 -21.98 24.15 -6.97
CA SER A 414 -22.25 25.54 -6.54
C SER A 414 -23.28 25.83 -5.46
N SER A 415 -24.16 24.96 -5.01
CA SER A 415 -25.07 25.28 -3.91
C SER A 415 -24.84 24.50 -2.61
N THR A 416 -24.01 23.47 -2.63
CA THR A 416 -23.57 22.78 -1.42
C THR A 416 -22.30 23.44 -0.92
N THR A 417 -22.43 24.25 0.11
CA THR A 417 -21.32 24.75 0.92
C THR A 417 -20.61 23.54 1.55
N LEU A 418 -19.63 22.97 0.87
CA LEU A 418 -18.65 22.10 1.54
C LEU A 418 -17.98 22.91 2.63
N ALA A 419 -17.73 22.30 3.78
CA ALA A 419 -17.19 22.98 4.96
C ALA A 419 -16.02 23.87 4.61
N THR A 420 -15.96 25.04 5.22
CA THR A 420 -14.89 26.04 5.04
C THR A 420 -13.51 25.50 5.38
N ASP A 421 -13.41 24.30 5.97
CA ASP A 421 -12.17 23.56 6.20
C ASP A 421 -11.87 22.66 5.01
N SER A 422 -11.52 23.33 3.91
CA SER A 422 -11.36 22.75 2.56
C SER A 422 -10.28 21.64 2.44
N ASN A 423 -9.42 21.46 3.44
CA ASN A 423 -8.31 20.49 3.39
C ASN A 423 -8.74 19.01 3.44
N TYR A 424 -10.00 18.72 3.77
CA TYR A 424 -10.44 17.36 4.12
C TYR A 424 -11.67 16.89 3.35
N ALA A 425 -11.98 17.49 2.23
CA ALA A 425 -13.27 17.27 1.60
C ALA A 425 -13.40 15.91 0.89
N ILE A 426 -12.30 15.40 0.31
CA ILE A 426 -12.30 14.15 -0.46
C ILE A 426 -11.10 13.31 -0.03
N ALA A 427 -11.37 12.07 0.40
CA ALA A 427 -10.36 11.08 0.69
C ALA A 427 -10.75 9.72 0.08
N ILE A 428 -10.00 9.29 -0.90
CA ILE A 428 -10.23 8.08 -1.68
C ILE A 428 -9.05 7.14 -1.50
N ALA A 429 -9.33 5.87 -1.25
CA ALA A 429 -8.28 4.86 -1.15
C ALA A 429 -8.76 3.48 -1.57
N GLY A 430 -7.81 2.58 -1.82
CA GLY A 430 -8.13 1.17 -2.01
C GLY A 430 -8.65 0.52 -0.73
N LEU A 431 -8.09 0.86 0.45
CA LEU A 431 -8.43 0.20 1.70
C LEU A 431 -9.31 1.06 2.62
N VAL A 432 -8.89 2.24 3.03
CA VAL A 432 -9.63 3.10 3.97
C VAL A 432 -9.62 4.56 3.51
N GLY A 433 -10.78 5.19 3.37
CA GLY A 433 -10.87 6.58 2.96
C GLY A 433 -10.13 7.52 3.90
N GLU A 434 -10.50 7.56 5.19
CA GLU A 434 -9.81 8.34 6.23
C GLU A 434 -9.55 7.50 7.49
N ILE A 435 -8.31 7.60 8.04
CA ILE A 435 -7.94 7.00 9.32
C ILE A 435 -7.58 8.13 10.28
N HIS A 436 -8.41 8.35 11.29
CA HIS A 436 -8.19 9.36 12.30
C HIS A 436 -7.90 8.74 13.67
N THR A 437 -6.75 9.01 14.22
CA THR A 437 -6.30 8.60 15.57
C THR A 437 -6.29 7.08 15.85
N ALA A 438 -6.34 6.25 14.81
CA ALA A 438 -6.21 4.80 14.92
C ALA A 438 -4.73 4.37 14.88
N THR A 439 -4.40 3.34 15.62
CA THR A 439 -3.14 2.60 15.42
C THR A 439 -3.31 1.68 14.21
N SER A 440 -2.34 1.68 13.30
CA SER A 440 -2.44 0.94 12.03
C SER A 440 -1.17 0.18 11.75
N HIS A 441 -1.30 -1.14 11.55
CA HIS A 441 -0.17 -1.98 11.21
C HIS A 441 -0.59 -3.17 10.32
N ASN A 442 0.33 -3.62 9.44
CA ASN A 442 0.14 -4.73 8.52
C ASN A 442 -1.16 -4.60 7.68
N LEU A 443 -1.27 -3.47 6.96
CA LEU A 443 -2.37 -3.20 6.05
C LEU A 443 -1.91 -3.48 4.61
N VAL A 444 -2.69 -4.27 3.87
CA VAL A 444 -2.35 -4.68 2.51
C VAL A 444 -3.46 -4.29 1.53
N ASN A 445 -3.14 -3.41 0.61
CA ASN A 445 -4.04 -3.06 -0.48
C ASN A 445 -3.66 -3.74 -1.79
N ARG A 446 -4.61 -4.40 -2.44
CA ARG A 446 -4.57 -4.92 -3.82
C ARG A 446 -5.79 -4.49 -4.63
N VAL A 447 -6.48 -3.45 -4.17
CA VAL A 447 -7.62 -2.88 -4.88
C VAL A 447 -7.12 -1.83 -5.85
N ASN A 448 -7.45 -1.97 -7.12
CA ASN A 448 -7.22 -0.94 -8.11
C ASN A 448 -8.28 0.16 -7.96
N VAL A 449 -7.83 1.41 -7.92
CA VAL A 449 -8.72 2.57 -7.83
C VAL A 449 -8.75 3.28 -9.19
N THR A 450 -9.90 3.26 -9.84
CA THR A 450 -10.11 3.93 -11.13
C THR A 450 -11.08 5.10 -10.95
N ILE A 451 -10.62 6.31 -11.25
CA ILE A 451 -11.43 7.53 -11.16
C ILE A 451 -11.71 8.02 -12.59
N ASN A 452 -12.88 7.72 -13.10
CA ASN A 452 -13.32 8.17 -14.44
C ASN A 452 -13.82 9.61 -14.42
N SER A 453 -14.52 9.98 -13.35
CA SER A 453 -15.09 11.31 -13.16
C SER A 453 -15.22 11.59 -11.67
N LEU A 454 -14.84 12.78 -11.24
CA LEU A 454 -14.96 13.21 -9.83
C LEU A 454 -15.55 14.61 -9.71
N PHE A 455 -15.32 15.48 -10.72
CA PHE A 455 -15.76 16.87 -10.70
C PHE A 455 -16.62 17.17 -11.93
N GLY A 456 -17.67 17.94 -11.75
CA GLY A 456 -18.52 18.38 -12.88
C GLY A 456 -17.78 19.28 -13.86
N PRO A 457 -18.31 19.47 -15.08
CA PRO A 457 -17.64 20.14 -16.19
C PRO A 457 -17.31 21.63 -15.95
N ALA A 458 -17.81 22.25 -14.92
CA ALA A 458 -17.59 23.67 -14.65
C ALA A 458 -16.31 23.99 -13.86
N GLY A 459 -15.53 22.99 -13.42
CA GLY A 459 -14.17 23.18 -12.87
C GLY A 459 -14.02 24.16 -11.70
N THR A 460 -15.10 24.50 -10.99
CA THR A 460 -15.13 25.57 -9.99
C THR A 460 -15.04 25.06 -8.55
N SER A 461 -14.85 23.77 -8.35
CA SER A 461 -14.76 23.21 -7.00
C SER A 461 -13.38 23.46 -6.41
N ASN A 462 -13.32 24.23 -5.32
CA ASN A 462 -12.10 24.55 -4.59
C ASN A 462 -11.73 23.45 -3.58
N PHE A 463 -11.95 22.19 -3.93
CA PHE A 463 -11.78 21.08 -2.99
C PHE A 463 -10.39 20.46 -3.09
N PHE A 464 -9.85 20.11 -1.93
CA PHE A 464 -8.67 19.27 -1.84
C PHE A 464 -9.07 17.80 -2.05
N CYS A 465 -8.36 17.15 -2.95
CA CYS A 465 -8.54 15.74 -3.24
C CYS A 465 -7.33 14.97 -2.72
N ASN A 466 -7.55 14.02 -1.80
CA ASN A 466 -6.51 13.18 -1.23
C ASN A 466 -6.77 11.73 -1.66
N ILE A 467 -5.80 11.13 -2.33
CA ILE A 467 -5.92 9.78 -2.90
C ILE A 467 -4.73 8.94 -2.43
N GLY A 468 -4.98 7.71 -1.97
CA GLY A 468 -3.94 6.79 -1.53
C GLY A 468 -4.29 5.34 -1.78
N GLY A 469 -3.30 4.44 -1.83
CA GLY A 469 -3.57 3.01 -1.89
C GLY A 469 -4.13 2.49 -0.55
N ILE A 470 -3.50 2.84 0.56
CA ILE A 470 -3.93 2.47 1.92
C ILE A 470 -4.96 3.43 2.47
N SER A 471 -4.66 4.75 2.44
CA SER A 471 -5.63 5.77 2.89
C SER A 471 -5.46 7.08 2.15
N GLY A 472 -6.59 7.74 1.84
CA GLY A 472 -6.58 9.08 1.26
C GLY A 472 -6.12 10.15 2.27
N HIS A 473 -6.57 10.06 3.51
CA HIS A 473 -6.28 11.03 4.56
C HIS A 473 -6.03 10.36 5.92
N VAL A 474 -4.96 10.81 6.61
CA VAL A 474 -4.52 10.22 7.88
C VAL A 474 -4.22 11.34 8.89
N PRO A 475 -5.25 11.97 9.49
CA PRO A 475 -5.04 13.15 10.33
C PRO A 475 -4.54 12.86 11.74
N GLY A 476 -4.59 11.63 12.21
CA GLY A 476 -4.32 11.32 13.60
C GLY A 476 -3.50 10.08 13.93
N VAL A 477 -3.10 9.29 12.95
CA VAL A 477 -2.28 8.09 13.16
C VAL A 477 -0.89 8.50 13.62
N LYS A 478 -0.38 7.92 14.70
CA LYS A 478 0.97 8.19 15.20
C LYS A 478 2.03 7.42 14.44
N GLU A 479 1.75 6.16 14.12
CA GLU A 479 2.68 5.23 13.47
C GLU A 479 1.94 4.39 12.43
N LEU A 480 2.55 4.22 11.28
CA LEU A 480 2.12 3.31 10.23
C LEU A 480 3.26 2.32 9.96
N THR A 481 3.02 1.03 10.20
CA THR A 481 4.05 0.00 10.09
C THR A 481 3.60 -1.17 9.23
N GLU A 482 4.55 -1.68 8.41
CA GLU A 482 4.32 -2.89 7.60
C GLU A 482 3.08 -2.79 6.70
N CYS A 483 2.90 -1.63 6.04
CA CYS A 483 1.78 -1.40 5.14
C CYS A 483 2.21 -1.49 3.68
N TYR A 484 1.44 -2.22 2.87
CA TYR A 484 1.81 -2.58 1.50
C TYR A 484 0.71 -2.21 0.52
N ASN A 485 1.05 -1.48 -0.53
CA ASN A 485 0.15 -1.22 -1.63
C ASN A 485 0.62 -1.93 -2.91
N TYR A 486 -0.25 -2.73 -3.49
CA TYR A 486 -0.08 -3.40 -4.78
C TYR A 486 -1.12 -2.95 -5.82
N GLY A 487 -2.14 -2.22 -5.39
CA GLY A 487 -3.20 -1.74 -6.28
C GLY A 487 -2.81 -0.45 -6.99
N ASP A 488 -3.18 -0.33 -8.24
CA ASP A 488 -2.94 0.83 -9.07
C ASP A 488 -3.95 1.95 -8.80
N ILE A 489 -3.49 3.20 -9.00
CA ILE A 489 -4.33 4.40 -8.95
C ILE A 489 -4.37 4.97 -10.36
N ASN A 490 -5.54 4.88 -11.02
CA ASN A 490 -5.77 5.33 -12.38
C ASN A 490 -6.79 6.47 -12.43
N ILE A 491 -6.38 7.65 -12.87
CA ILE A 491 -7.22 8.84 -12.92
C ILE A 491 -7.32 9.33 -14.37
N VAL A 492 -8.52 9.28 -14.93
CA VAL A 492 -8.82 9.77 -16.28
C VAL A 492 -8.88 11.31 -16.27
N PRO A 493 -8.82 11.99 -17.45
CA PRO A 493 -8.88 13.44 -17.52
C PRO A 493 -10.05 14.06 -16.75
N ASN A 494 -9.72 14.95 -15.82
CA ASN A 494 -10.66 15.69 -14.98
C ASN A 494 -9.99 16.98 -14.47
N GLN A 495 -10.72 17.90 -13.85
CA GLN A 495 -10.15 19.15 -13.38
C GLN A 495 -10.74 19.68 -12.07
N THR A 496 -9.93 20.38 -11.28
CA THR A 496 -10.32 21.09 -10.06
C THR A 496 -9.54 22.40 -9.92
N THR A 497 -9.92 23.26 -8.99
CA THR A 497 -9.14 24.45 -8.60
C THR A 497 -8.39 24.25 -7.27
N GLY A 498 -8.72 23.21 -6.50
CA GLY A 498 -8.07 22.86 -5.25
C GLY A 498 -6.78 22.08 -5.44
N SER A 499 -6.05 21.86 -4.36
CA SER A 499 -4.84 21.04 -4.39
C SER A 499 -5.17 19.56 -4.45
N ILE A 500 -4.36 18.80 -5.21
CA ILE A 500 -4.48 17.36 -5.40
C ILE A 500 -3.28 16.69 -4.75
N ARG A 501 -3.51 15.64 -3.97
CA ARG A 501 -2.49 14.87 -3.28
C ARG A 501 -2.72 13.38 -3.56
N ILE A 502 -1.79 12.75 -4.28
CA ILE A 502 -1.86 11.35 -4.69
C ILE A 502 -0.61 10.64 -4.17
N GLY A 503 -0.79 9.66 -3.30
CA GLY A 503 0.32 8.84 -2.79
C GLY A 503 0.04 7.35 -2.99
N GLY A 504 1.06 6.59 -3.34
CA GLY A 504 0.90 5.13 -3.47
C GLY A 504 0.39 4.47 -2.17
N LEU A 505 0.81 5.00 -1.02
CA LEU A 505 0.23 4.61 0.28
C LEU A 505 -0.77 5.65 0.78
N LEU A 506 -0.34 6.93 0.92
CA LEU A 506 -1.12 7.96 1.58
C LEU A 506 -1.18 9.27 0.76
N GLY A 507 -2.39 9.82 0.61
CA GLY A 507 -2.56 11.13 -0.02
C GLY A 507 -2.12 12.28 0.89
N TYR A 508 -2.66 12.37 2.10
CA TYR A 508 -2.33 13.43 3.07
C TYR A 508 -2.23 12.88 4.49
N ALA A 509 -1.13 13.14 5.16
CA ALA A 509 -0.84 12.65 6.50
C ALA A 509 -0.34 13.79 7.42
N PRO A 510 -1.24 14.66 7.93
CA PRO A 510 -0.85 15.85 8.68
C PRO A 510 -0.29 15.56 10.07
N ALA A 511 -0.51 14.40 10.65
CA ALA A 511 -0.12 14.08 12.02
C ALA A 511 0.68 12.78 12.21
N CYS A 512 0.95 12.02 11.15
CA CYS A 512 1.70 10.79 11.27
C CYS A 512 3.19 11.06 11.51
N ALA A 513 3.69 10.55 12.62
CA ALA A 513 5.06 10.82 13.08
C ALA A 513 6.08 9.77 12.58
N SER A 514 5.64 8.54 12.29
CA SER A 514 6.53 7.45 11.89
C SER A 514 5.92 6.56 10.82
N TYR A 515 6.75 6.21 9.85
CA TYR A 515 6.46 5.21 8.81
C TYR A 515 7.61 4.21 8.80
N GLU A 516 7.31 2.95 9.05
CA GLU A 516 8.31 1.89 9.17
C GLU A 516 7.95 0.70 8.29
N LYS A 517 8.88 0.25 7.44
CA LYS A 517 8.69 -0.92 6.56
C LYS A 517 7.44 -0.85 5.68
N CYS A 518 7.12 0.33 5.17
CA CYS A 518 5.97 0.51 4.30
C CYS A 518 6.42 0.51 2.84
N GLU A 519 5.67 -0.20 1.98
CA GLU A 519 6.08 -0.40 0.59
C GLU A 519 4.95 -0.13 -0.40
N ASN A 520 5.28 0.51 -1.52
CA ASN A 520 4.38 0.68 -2.65
C ASN A 520 4.92 -0.05 -3.89
N TYR A 521 4.06 -0.84 -4.51
CA TYR A 521 4.28 -1.55 -5.76
C TYR A 521 3.28 -1.17 -6.85
N GLY A 522 2.15 -0.56 -6.48
CA GLY A 522 1.12 -0.10 -7.41
C GLY A 522 1.54 1.16 -8.17
N ASP A 523 1.16 1.25 -9.41
CA ASP A 523 1.43 2.39 -10.28
C ASP A 523 0.43 3.53 -10.06
N ILE A 524 0.89 4.76 -10.26
CA ILE A 524 0.07 5.97 -10.22
C ILE A 524 0.01 6.58 -11.61
N ASN A 525 -1.16 6.55 -12.24
CA ASN A 525 -1.43 7.15 -13.54
C ASN A 525 -2.45 8.28 -13.37
N THR A 526 -2.05 9.54 -13.57
CA THR A 526 -2.95 10.66 -13.33
C THR A 526 -3.01 11.61 -14.53
N ASN A 527 -4.24 11.93 -14.93
CA ASN A 527 -4.57 13.02 -15.87
C ASN A 527 -5.45 14.09 -15.21
N LEU A 528 -5.42 14.19 -13.89
CA LEU A 528 -6.21 15.16 -13.13
C LEU A 528 -5.54 16.53 -13.10
N SER A 529 -6.16 17.51 -13.71
CA SER A 529 -5.68 18.90 -13.79
C SER A 529 -6.10 19.74 -12.60
N THR A 530 -5.28 20.73 -12.23
CA THR A 530 -5.61 21.71 -11.18
C THR A 530 -4.96 23.06 -11.44
N THR A 531 -5.64 24.16 -11.13
CA THR A 531 -4.98 25.46 -11.08
C THR A 531 -4.17 25.66 -9.79
N GLY A 532 -4.37 24.79 -8.79
CA GLY A 532 -3.64 24.75 -7.53
C GLY A 532 -2.35 23.92 -7.62
N GLN A 533 -2.07 23.21 -6.56
CA GLN A 533 -0.84 22.42 -6.39
C GLN A 533 -1.14 20.93 -6.64
N LEU A 534 -0.32 20.29 -7.44
CA LEU A 534 -0.35 18.85 -7.67
C LEU A 534 0.80 18.18 -6.91
N TYR A 535 0.48 17.28 -5.99
CA TYR A 535 1.43 16.48 -5.23
C TYR A 535 1.25 15.01 -5.59
N VAL A 536 2.30 14.38 -6.11
CA VAL A 536 2.28 12.94 -6.48
C VAL A 536 3.50 12.26 -5.88
N ALA A 537 3.30 11.18 -5.15
CA ALA A 537 4.42 10.45 -4.56
C ALA A 537 4.21 8.93 -4.58
N GLY A 538 5.31 8.20 -4.69
CA GLY A 538 5.28 6.75 -4.60
C GLY A 538 4.78 6.24 -3.25
N LEU A 539 5.12 6.93 -2.14
CA LEU A 539 4.60 6.57 -0.82
C LEU A 539 3.61 7.61 -0.29
N ILE A 540 4.07 8.83 0.03
CA ILE A 540 3.27 9.81 0.76
C ILE A 540 3.30 11.16 0.03
N ALA A 541 2.16 11.62 -0.48
CA ALA A 541 2.16 12.87 -1.22
C ALA A 541 2.48 14.08 -0.33
N LEU A 542 1.90 14.15 0.87
CA LEU A 542 2.11 15.26 1.79
C LEU A 542 2.17 14.80 3.26
N PRO A 543 3.33 14.38 3.79
CA PRO A 543 3.58 14.34 5.23
C PRO A 543 3.73 15.80 5.73
N TYR A 544 2.98 16.19 6.76
CA TYR A 544 2.90 17.60 7.15
C TYR A 544 3.57 17.94 8.49
N THR A 545 3.80 16.95 9.35
CA THR A 545 4.42 17.14 10.67
C THR A 545 5.87 16.64 10.68
N THR A 546 6.55 16.83 11.80
CA THR A 546 7.83 16.16 12.05
C THR A 546 7.64 14.65 11.93
N SER A 547 8.25 14.06 10.93
CA SER A 547 8.05 12.66 10.57
C SER A 547 9.37 11.92 10.34
N VAL A 548 9.33 10.61 10.54
CA VAL A 548 10.41 9.68 10.19
C VAL A 548 9.88 8.66 9.20
N ILE A 549 10.56 8.50 8.07
CA ILE A 549 10.29 7.45 7.09
C ILE A 549 11.50 6.52 7.10
N ASN A 550 11.33 5.29 7.58
CA ASN A 550 12.43 4.35 7.74
C ASN A 550 12.12 2.98 7.14
N ASN A 551 13.12 2.34 6.53
CA ASN A 551 12.98 1.03 5.89
C ASN A 551 11.82 0.94 4.87
N CYS A 552 11.48 2.05 4.22
CA CYS A 552 10.36 2.10 3.28
C CYS A 552 10.83 1.97 1.82
N LYS A 553 9.94 1.46 0.97
CA LYS A 553 10.27 1.19 -0.43
C LYS A 553 9.18 1.67 -1.38
N ASN A 554 9.58 2.29 -2.48
CA ASN A 554 8.72 2.50 -3.65
C ASN A 554 9.26 1.74 -4.86
N SER A 555 8.42 0.91 -5.46
CA SER A 555 8.67 0.23 -6.74
C SER A 555 7.49 0.41 -7.72
N GLY A 556 6.55 1.31 -7.43
CA GLY A 556 5.49 1.69 -8.36
C GLY A 556 5.94 2.85 -9.25
N ALA A 557 5.52 2.85 -10.49
CA ALA A 557 5.74 3.94 -11.43
C ALA A 557 4.81 5.13 -11.14
N ILE A 558 5.24 6.32 -11.52
CA ILE A 558 4.44 7.55 -11.48
C ILE A 558 4.35 8.10 -12.90
N ASN A 559 3.14 8.24 -13.41
CA ASN A 559 2.87 8.82 -14.71
C ASN A 559 1.92 10.02 -14.60
N ILE A 560 2.40 11.21 -14.90
CA ILE A 560 1.62 12.44 -14.99
C ILE A 560 1.47 12.77 -16.47
N GLY A 561 0.27 12.57 -17.01
CA GLY A 561 0.01 12.63 -18.44
C GLY A 561 0.09 14.05 -19.03
N SER A 562 0.18 14.12 -20.35
CA SER A 562 0.28 15.38 -21.11
C SER A 562 -1.01 16.22 -21.09
N ALA A 563 -2.14 15.62 -20.77
CA ALA A 563 -3.41 16.35 -20.59
C ALA A 563 -3.49 17.12 -19.27
N VAL A 564 -2.55 16.92 -18.34
CA VAL A 564 -2.54 17.57 -17.03
C VAL A 564 -2.05 19.01 -17.15
N SER A 565 -2.83 19.96 -16.59
CA SER A 565 -2.38 21.32 -16.32
C SER A 565 -2.38 21.57 -14.81
N CYS A 566 -1.32 22.18 -14.28
CA CYS A 566 -1.21 22.45 -12.83
C CYS A 566 -0.52 23.78 -12.53
N GLY A 567 -0.79 24.33 -11.32
CA GLY A 567 -0.10 25.51 -10.83
C GLY A 567 1.36 25.18 -10.49
N THR A 568 1.57 24.35 -9.49
CA THR A 568 2.90 23.85 -9.10
C THR A 568 2.84 22.32 -8.98
N CYS A 569 3.83 21.65 -9.54
CA CYS A 569 3.93 20.20 -9.54
C CYS A 569 5.03 19.73 -8.57
N TYR A 570 4.67 18.91 -7.59
CA TYR A 570 5.59 18.24 -6.67
C TYR A 570 5.53 16.74 -6.91
N VAL A 571 6.64 16.13 -7.28
CA VAL A 571 6.71 14.70 -7.58
C VAL A 571 7.86 14.08 -6.80
N GLY A 572 7.60 12.95 -6.13
CA GLY A 572 8.65 12.27 -5.39
C GLY A 572 8.51 10.75 -5.38
N SER A 573 9.62 10.04 -5.49
CA SER A 573 9.59 8.58 -5.36
C SER A 573 9.12 8.13 -3.96
N ILE A 574 9.52 8.84 -2.90
CA ILE A 574 9.13 8.60 -1.51
C ILE A 574 8.10 9.63 -1.05
N GLY A 575 8.36 10.91 -1.23
CA GLY A 575 7.45 11.96 -0.83
C GLY A 575 7.45 13.15 -1.78
N ALA A 576 6.30 13.83 -1.95
CA ALA A 576 6.24 14.96 -2.87
C ALA A 576 6.67 16.28 -2.19
N TYR A 577 6.16 16.57 -1.02
CA TYR A 577 6.45 17.83 -0.32
C TYR A 577 6.32 17.68 1.20
N ASN A 578 7.26 18.23 1.97
CA ASN A 578 7.17 18.31 3.42
C ASN A 578 7.40 19.74 3.91
N PRO A 579 6.45 20.33 4.64
CA PRO A 579 6.59 21.67 5.23
C PRO A 579 7.24 21.68 6.63
N ALA A 580 7.62 20.54 7.19
CA ALA A 580 8.16 20.39 8.55
C ALA A 580 9.47 19.60 8.56
N ASN A 581 9.94 19.18 9.73
CA ASN A 581 11.12 18.34 9.87
C ASN A 581 10.83 16.91 9.33
N LEU A 582 11.73 16.38 8.50
CA LEU A 582 11.59 15.04 7.95
C LEU A 582 12.94 14.32 7.95
N THR A 583 12.95 13.10 8.46
CA THR A 583 14.07 12.18 8.34
C THR A 583 13.66 11.01 7.47
N ILE A 584 14.40 10.74 6.39
CA ILE A 584 14.25 9.57 5.52
C ILE A 584 15.50 8.74 5.68
N SER A 585 15.34 7.47 6.11
CA SER A 585 16.49 6.59 6.35
C SER A 585 16.22 5.15 5.87
N ASN A 586 17.26 4.50 5.39
CA ASN A 586 17.19 3.10 4.92
C ASN A 586 16.11 2.87 3.86
N CYS A 587 15.77 3.88 3.08
CA CYS A 587 14.70 3.82 2.10
C CYS A 587 15.23 3.60 0.68
N THR A 588 14.41 2.92 -0.13
CA THR A 588 14.76 2.56 -1.50
C THR A 588 13.66 2.97 -2.47
N ALA A 589 14.03 3.55 -3.61
CA ALA A 589 13.13 3.72 -4.73
C ALA A 589 13.71 3.08 -5.99
N THR A 590 12.86 2.40 -6.76
CA THR A 590 13.24 1.67 -7.98
C THR A 590 12.18 1.87 -9.06
N ASN A 591 12.53 1.59 -10.31
CA ASN A 591 11.53 1.40 -11.35
C ASN A 591 10.60 0.23 -11.00
N ASN A 592 9.39 0.22 -11.58
CA ASN A 592 8.46 -0.90 -11.45
C ASN A 592 8.98 -2.16 -12.20
N ALA A 593 8.23 -3.25 -12.13
CA ALA A 593 8.60 -4.52 -12.77
C ALA A 593 8.73 -4.43 -14.30
N GLU A 594 8.12 -3.42 -14.94
CA GLU A 594 8.23 -3.13 -16.38
C GLU A 594 9.41 -2.21 -16.73
N GLY A 595 10.21 -1.81 -15.74
CA GLY A 595 11.32 -0.88 -15.93
C GLY A 595 10.89 0.59 -16.04
N LYS A 596 9.66 0.96 -15.64
CA LYS A 596 9.14 2.33 -15.67
C LYS A 596 9.35 3.02 -14.34
N GLY A 597 9.81 4.28 -14.38
CA GLY A 597 10.00 5.14 -13.23
C GLY A 597 8.99 6.29 -13.15
N ILE A 598 9.48 7.51 -13.08
CA ILE A 598 8.67 8.73 -13.05
C ILE A 598 8.60 9.33 -14.46
N THR A 599 7.40 9.50 -14.99
CA THR A 599 7.15 10.19 -16.27
C THR A 599 6.30 11.44 -16.02
N ILE A 600 6.71 12.59 -16.57
CA ILE A 600 6.04 13.88 -16.39
C ILE A 600 5.84 14.55 -17.75
N GLY A 601 4.57 14.69 -18.19
CA GLY A 601 4.19 15.35 -19.46
C GLY A 601 3.35 16.62 -19.27
N CYS A 602 3.10 17.06 -18.03
CA CYS A 602 2.13 18.09 -17.71
C CYS A 602 2.54 19.53 -18.12
N ASP A 603 1.54 20.39 -18.35
CA ASP A 603 1.72 21.84 -18.46
C ASP A 603 1.71 22.47 -17.04
N CYS A 604 2.86 22.97 -16.60
CA CYS A 604 3.05 23.54 -15.27
C CYS A 604 3.17 25.07 -15.33
N THR A 605 2.12 25.79 -14.93
CA THR A 605 2.13 27.27 -14.93
C THR A 605 3.00 27.87 -13.80
N GLY A 606 3.44 27.08 -12.86
CA GLY A 606 4.33 27.45 -11.75
C GLY A 606 5.67 26.70 -11.81
N THR A 607 5.99 25.95 -10.78
CA THR A 607 7.28 25.29 -10.58
C THR A 607 7.14 23.76 -10.60
N LEU A 608 8.06 23.08 -11.25
CA LEU A 608 8.26 21.63 -11.10
C LEU A 608 9.32 21.34 -10.05
N TYR A 609 8.98 20.49 -9.09
CA TYR A 609 9.90 19.85 -8.15
C TYR A 609 9.80 18.32 -8.31
N ALA A 610 10.86 17.69 -8.80
CA ALA A 610 10.94 16.24 -8.90
C ALA A 610 12.09 15.69 -8.06
N GLY A 611 11.97 14.47 -7.49
CA GLY A 611 13.04 13.89 -6.69
C GLY A 611 12.69 12.60 -5.95
N PHE A 612 13.59 12.13 -5.11
CA PHE A 612 13.32 11.14 -4.06
C PHE A 612 12.34 11.75 -3.04
N MET A 613 12.61 12.99 -2.68
CA MET A 613 11.69 13.91 -2.04
C MET A 613 11.60 15.16 -2.91
N GLY A 614 10.43 15.45 -3.50
CA GLY A 614 10.28 16.56 -4.45
C GLY A 614 10.74 17.90 -3.86
N LYS A 615 10.26 18.25 -2.66
CA LYS A 615 10.65 19.48 -1.99
C LYS A 615 10.64 19.35 -0.48
N PHE A 616 11.72 19.83 0.17
CA PHE A 616 11.70 20.23 1.57
C PHE A 616 11.43 21.73 1.70
N TYR A 617 10.58 22.10 2.64
CA TYR A 617 10.31 23.48 2.97
C TYR A 617 10.61 23.74 4.44
N ALA A 618 11.30 24.84 4.74
CA ALA A 618 11.45 25.32 6.09
C ALA A 618 10.61 26.59 6.29
N SER A 619 9.89 26.65 7.38
CA SER A 619 9.17 27.87 7.79
C SER A 619 10.15 29.03 7.97
N SER A 620 9.76 30.23 7.56
CA SER A 620 10.58 31.45 7.66
C SER A 620 10.92 31.87 9.09
N LYS A 621 10.52 31.14 10.12
CA LYS A 621 10.67 31.54 11.53
C LYS A 621 11.20 30.48 12.48
N THR A 622 11.21 29.21 12.08
CA THR A 622 11.66 28.09 12.92
C THR A 622 12.72 27.25 12.21
N LEU A 623 13.75 26.83 12.94
CA LEU A 623 14.77 25.93 12.44
C LEU A 623 14.12 24.61 12.01
N SER A 624 14.25 24.24 10.72
CA SER A 624 13.87 22.93 10.22
C SER A 624 15.12 22.06 10.07
N THR A 625 15.00 20.80 10.48
CA THR A 625 16.04 19.79 10.32
C THR A 625 15.52 18.69 9.44
N ASN A 626 16.17 18.46 8.31
CA ASN A 626 15.82 17.40 7.37
C ASN A 626 17.03 16.51 7.11
N ALA A 627 16.79 15.22 6.91
CA ALA A 627 17.84 14.28 6.61
C ALA A 627 17.40 13.22 5.58
N ILE A 628 18.35 12.84 4.70
CA ILE A 628 18.28 11.63 3.87
C ILE A 628 19.55 10.84 4.18
N THR A 629 19.39 9.65 4.76
CA THR A 629 20.52 8.83 5.20
C THR A 629 20.35 7.37 4.81
N ASP A 630 21.43 6.74 4.36
CA ASP A 630 21.47 5.31 4.04
C ASP A 630 20.36 4.90 3.02
N CYS A 631 20.15 5.74 2.00
CA CYS A 631 19.10 5.56 1.02
C CYS A 631 19.64 5.30 -0.39
N THR A 632 18.81 4.66 -1.21
CA THR A 632 19.12 4.43 -2.64
C THR A 632 17.97 4.85 -3.53
N ASN A 633 18.28 5.45 -4.68
CA ASN A 633 17.30 5.76 -5.71
C ASN A 633 17.79 5.30 -7.09
N SER A 634 17.16 4.26 -7.62
CA SER A 634 17.35 3.78 -8.98
C SER A 634 16.13 4.02 -9.89
N THR A 635 15.23 4.91 -9.45
CA THR A 635 14.07 5.30 -10.26
C THR A 635 14.50 6.24 -11.37
N ASP A 636 14.13 5.98 -12.61
CA ASP A 636 14.34 6.88 -13.74
C ASP A 636 13.34 8.04 -13.71
N LEU A 637 13.78 9.21 -14.13
CA LEU A 637 12.95 10.39 -14.31
C LEU A 637 12.93 10.79 -15.80
N HIS A 638 11.78 10.70 -16.42
CA HIS A 638 11.54 11.18 -17.78
C HIS A 638 10.57 12.37 -17.79
N VAL A 639 11.07 13.56 -18.08
CA VAL A 639 10.25 14.74 -18.36
C VAL A 639 10.10 14.84 -19.88
N THR A 640 8.89 14.56 -20.39
CA THR A 640 8.65 14.35 -21.81
C THR A 640 8.63 15.66 -22.61
N SER A 641 8.64 15.55 -23.94
CA SER A 641 8.54 16.70 -24.85
C SER A 641 7.24 17.51 -24.73
N ASP A 642 6.20 16.90 -24.18
CA ASP A 642 4.91 17.57 -23.94
C ASP A 642 4.94 18.49 -22.72
N PHE A 643 5.94 18.32 -21.85
CA PHE A 643 6.07 19.11 -20.62
C PHE A 643 6.42 20.56 -20.90
N SER A 644 5.74 21.47 -20.20
CA SER A 644 6.16 22.87 -20.12
C SER A 644 6.13 23.42 -18.70
N CYS A 645 7.04 24.35 -18.38
CA CYS A 645 7.11 25.01 -17.06
C CYS A 645 7.42 26.49 -17.23
N THR A 646 6.60 27.37 -16.61
CA THR A 646 6.76 28.83 -16.78
C THR A 646 7.63 29.49 -15.70
N SER A 647 7.78 28.89 -14.51
CA SER A 647 8.58 29.47 -13.43
C SER A 647 9.94 28.77 -13.30
N THR A 648 10.09 27.79 -12.46
CA THR A 648 11.34 27.08 -12.22
C THR A 648 11.17 25.58 -12.38
N CYS A 649 12.13 24.93 -13.00
CA CYS A 649 12.12 23.50 -13.21
C CYS A 649 13.28 22.86 -12.46
N TYR A 650 12.98 21.90 -11.57
CA TYR A 650 13.95 21.11 -10.79
C TYR A 650 13.79 19.62 -11.09
N PRO A 651 14.29 19.11 -12.22
CA PRO A 651 14.33 17.67 -12.49
C PRO A 651 15.50 17.04 -11.72
N THR A 652 15.20 16.41 -10.59
CA THR A 652 16.19 15.73 -9.74
C THR A 652 15.70 14.35 -9.34
N LEU A 653 16.60 13.52 -8.84
CA LEU A 653 16.28 12.23 -8.22
C LEU A 653 16.57 12.22 -6.71
N GLY A 654 17.01 13.32 -6.16
CA GLY A 654 17.20 13.53 -4.74
C GLY A 654 16.18 14.49 -4.15
N MET A 655 16.55 15.74 -3.98
CA MET A 655 15.70 16.74 -3.35
C MET A 655 15.97 18.17 -3.84
N THR A 656 15.03 19.05 -3.53
CA THR A 656 15.20 20.49 -3.75
C THR A 656 14.80 21.27 -2.50
N ASP A 657 15.65 22.22 -2.09
CA ASP A 657 15.32 23.20 -1.05
C ASP A 657 15.27 24.60 -1.68
N THR A 658 14.14 25.28 -1.59
CA THR A 658 13.92 26.53 -2.31
C THR A 658 13.89 27.77 -1.46
N VAL A 659 14.06 28.88 -2.17
CA VAL A 659 14.03 30.27 -1.71
C VAL A 659 12.86 30.54 -0.75
N GLY A 660 13.14 30.82 0.48
CA GLY A 660 12.19 31.17 1.55
C GLY A 660 12.55 30.56 2.88
N SER A 661 13.25 29.45 2.85
CA SER A 661 13.71 28.73 4.03
C SER A 661 15.16 29.08 4.36
N ALA A 662 15.40 30.35 4.72
CA ALA A 662 16.67 30.78 5.26
C ALA A 662 17.05 30.05 6.57
N TYR A 663 16.30 29.03 7.00
CA TYR A 663 16.32 28.46 8.34
C TYR A 663 16.38 26.93 8.36
N SER A 664 17.00 26.28 7.37
CA SER A 664 17.08 24.82 7.35
C SER A 664 18.48 24.25 7.63
N VAL A 665 18.51 23.10 8.29
CA VAL A 665 19.66 22.20 8.35
C VAL A 665 19.30 21.00 7.48
N GLN A 666 20.12 20.73 6.48
CA GLN A 666 19.97 19.58 5.59
C GLN A 666 21.16 18.65 5.76
N THR A 667 20.89 17.37 6.01
CA THR A 667 21.91 16.32 6.06
C THR A 667 21.60 15.26 5.02
N ILE A 668 22.54 15.01 4.10
CA ILE A 668 22.43 13.93 3.12
C ILE A 668 23.67 13.07 3.29
N SER A 669 23.50 11.81 3.66
CA SER A 669 24.65 10.91 3.86
C SER A 669 24.33 9.50 3.36
N ASN A 670 25.34 8.86 2.76
CA ASN A 670 25.19 7.51 2.19
C ASN A 670 23.96 7.42 1.26
N PHE A 671 23.76 8.45 0.43
CA PHE A 671 22.68 8.47 -0.54
C PHE A 671 23.23 8.23 -1.94
N HIS A 672 22.78 7.13 -2.55
CA HIS A 672 23.28 6.66 -3.84
C HIS A 672 22.17 6.69 -4.88
N VAL A 673 22.41 7.42 -5.96
CA VAL A 673 21.49 7.56 -7.10
C VAL A 673 22.04 6.79 -8.28
N SER A 674 21.23 5.95 -8.90
CA SER A 674 21.58 5.21 -10.12
C SER A 674 20.54 5.31 -11.23
N GLY A 675 19.38 5.94 -10.95
CA GLY A 675 18.38 6.21 -11.97
C GLY A 675 18.82 7.30 -12.95
N ASP A 676 18.36 7.21 -14.17
CA ASP A 676 18.63 8.17 -15.24
C ASP A 676 17.66 9.37 -15.18
N ILE A 677 18.14 10.55 -15.56
CA ILE A 677 17.30 11.74 -15.79
C ILE A 677 17.27 12.03 -17.29
N LEU A 678 16.09 12.02 -17.88
CA LEU A 678 15.84 12.47 -19.24
C LEU A 678 14.86 13.65 -19.22
N PHE A 679 15.31 14.81 -19.68
CA PHE A 679 14.48 16.00 -19.85
C PHE A 679 14.38 16.37 -21.33
N GLU A 680 13.16 16.41 -21.87
CA GLU A 680 12.89 16.75 -23.28
C GLU A 680 11.93 17.95 -23.45
N GLY A 681 11.40 18.48 -22.34
CA GLY A 681 10.37 19.52 -22.31
C GLY A 681 10.88 20.95 -22.50
N GLU A 682 10.02 21.91 -22.19
CA GLU A 682 10.31 23.34 -22.23
C GLU A 682 10.33 23.96 -20.83
N ALA A 683 11.47 24.54 -20.41
CA ALA A 683 11.61 25.31 -19.18
C ALA A 683 11.76 26.81 -19.50
N LYS A 684 10.68 27.57 -19.38
CA LYS A 684 10.65 29.03 -19.67
C LYS A 684 11.30 29.85 -18.57
N GLY A 685 11.25 29.38 -17.33
CA GLY A 685 11.90 29.97 -16.18
C GLY A 685 13.30 29.39 -15.91
N TYR A 686 13.74 29.40 -14.63
CA TYR A 686 15.01 28.82 -14.23
C TYR A 686 15.00 27.30 -14.39
N PHE A 687 16.15 26.73 -14.73
CA PHE A 687 16.31 25.28 -14.88
C PHE A 687 17.49 24.77 -14.08
N TYR A 688 17.25 23.82 -13.16
CA TYR A 688 18.26 23.28 -12.26
C TYR A 688 18.15 21.76 -12.19
N ALA A 689 18.97 21.02 -12.97
CA ALA A 689 18.99 19.58 -13.07
C ALA A 689 20.19 18.96 -12.37
N ALA A 690 19.94 17.98 -11.50
CA ALA A 690 21.01 17.22 -10.85
C ALA A 690 20.49 15.89 -10.30
N SER A 691 21.38 14.94 -10.00
CA SER A 691 20.93 13.67 -9.41
C SER A 691 20.44 13.84 -7.96
N ILE A 692 21.12 14.64 -7.11
CA ILE A 692 20.84 14.67 -5.67
C ILE A 692 20.21 15.98 -5.22
N MET A 693 20.78 17.14 -5.60
CA MET A 693 20.31 18.43 -5.11
C MET A 693 20.05 19.42 -6.25
N GLY A 694 18.79 19.77 -6.48
CA GLY A 694 18.43 20.76 -7.49
C GLY A 694 18.88 22.19 -7.10
N TYR A 695 18.57 22.61 -5.88
CA TYR A 695 18.85 23.96 -5.40
C TYR A 695 19.09 24.01 -3.89
N TRP A 696 20.12 24.72 -3.48
CA TRP A 696 20.39 25.04 -2.09
C TRP A 696 20.57 26.54 -1.87
N ARG A 697 19.93 27.08 -0.86
CA ARG A 697 20.12 28.47 -0.41
C ARG A 697 20.08 28.56 1.11
N SER A 698 21.03 29.28 1.72
CA SER A 698 20.96 29.67 3.14
C SER A 698 21.22 31.16 3.31
N THR A 699 20.83 31.70 4.47
CA THR A 699 21.30 33.02 4.92
C THR A 699 22.74 32.96 5.43
N ASN A 700 23.37 34.14 5.63
CA ASN A 700 24.71 34.24 6.23
C ASN A 700 24.76 33.82 7.71
N ASN A 701 24.08 32.76 8.10
CA ASN A 701 24.04 32.30 9.48
C ASN A 701 24.49 30.81 9.53
N SER A 702 25.56 30.55 10.28
CA SER A 702 26.18 29.23 10.42
C SER A 702 25.29 28.13 11.04
N LYS A 703 24.15 28.52 11.62
CA LYS A 703 23.14 27.56 12.10
C LYS A 703 22.43 26.83 10.97
N TYR A 704 22.42 27.41 9.77
CA TYR A 704 21.71 26.87 8.60
C TYR A 704 22.73 26.33 7.62
N LYS A 705 22.78 25.03 7.47
CA LYS A 705 23.84 24.35 6.71
C LYS A 705 23.31 23.17 5.92
N LEU A 706 23.97 22.90 4.80
CA LEU A 706 23.90 21.64 4.06
C LEU A 706 25.16 20.84 4.39
N THR A 707 24.98 19.58 4.77
CA THR A 707 26.06 18.61 4.87
C THR A 707 25.74 17.44 3.96
N MET A 708 26.60 17.20 2.98
CA MET A 708 26.50 16.07 2.06
C MET A 708 27.77 15.22 2.19
N THR A 709 27.62 13.94 2.52
CA THR A 709 28.75 13.05 2.82
C THR A 709 28.51 11.67 2.25
N ASN A 710 29.52 11.10 1.59
CA ASN A 710 29.47 9.76 1.00
C ASN A 710 28.26 9.55 0.10
N CYS A 711 28.06 10.49 -0.85
CA CYS A 711 26.95 10.43 -1.79
C CYS A 711 27.47 10.23 -3.22
N SER A 712 26.69 9.48 -4.02
CA SER A 712 27.12 9.19 -5.40
C SER A 712 25.97 9.23 -6.39
N ASN A 713 26.34 9.54 -7.64
CA ASN A 713 25.50 9.32 -8.80
C ASN A 713 26.19 8.37 -9.78
N SER A 714 25.46 7.39 -10.28
CA SER A 714 25.88 6.56 -11.41
C SER A 714 24.91 6.60 -12.59
N GLY A 715 23.73 7.21 -12.41
CA GLY A 715 22.75 7.41 -13.48
C GLY A 715 23.14 8.56 -14.40
N ASN A 716 22.72 8.50 -15.64
CA ASN A 716 22.98 9.53 -16.64
C ASN A 716 22.02 10.72 -16.48
N ILE A 717 22.49 11.90 -16.80
CA ILE A 717 21.67 13.12 -16.89
C ILE A 717 21.65 13.57 -18.35
N THR A 718 20.53 13.39 -19.00
CA THR A 718 20.33 13.79 -20.39
C THR A 718 19.28 14.92 -20.47
N VAL A 719 19.70 16.07 -20.96
CA VAL A 719 18.83 17.23 -21.15
C VAL A 719 18.79 17.57 -22.64
N ARG A 720 17.63 17.37 -23.28
CA ARG A 720 17.38 17.62 -24.70
C ARG A 720 16.13 18.48 -24.88
N GLY A 721 16.08 19.66 -24.27
CA GLY A 721 14.88 20.48 -24.23
C GLY A 721 15.13 21.94 -24.52
N LYS A 722 14.08 22.75 -24.46
CA LYS A 722 14.13 24.21 -24.61
C LYS A 722 14.38 24.89 -23.27
N LEU A 723 15.56 25.43 -23.06
CA LEU A 723 15.96 26.05 -21.81
C LEU A 723 16.13 27.56 -21.97
N HIS A 724 15.29 28.35 -21.29
CA HIS A 724 15.26 29.80 -21.52
C HIS A 724 16.09 30.61 -20.53
N THR A 725 16.10 30.27 -19.23
CA THR A 725 16.66 31.16 -18.20
C THR A 725 17.61 30.45 -17.25
N ARG A 726 18.87 30.88 -17.21
CA ARG A 726 19.93 30.48 -16.26
C ARG A 726 20.00 28.98 -15.94
N PRO A 727 20.17 28.13 -16.92
CA PRO A 727 20.29 26.69 -16.67
C PRO A 727 21.58 26.37 -15.91
N ALA A 728 21.44 25.57 -14.85
CA ALA A 728 22.55 24.95 -14.15
C ALA A 728 22.33 23.43 -14.07
N ILE A 729 23.32 22.69 -14.52
CA ILE A 729 23.26 21.23 -14.58
C ILE A 729 24.49 20.66 -13.88
N GLY A 730 24.28 19.80 -12.89
CA GLY A 730 25.35 19.17 -12.14
C GLY A 730 25.13 17.68 -11.92
N GLY A 731 26.18 16.88 -11.94
CA GLY A 731 26.06 15.47 -11.66
C GLY A 731 25.45 15.16 -10.29
N ILE A 732 25.72 16.02 -9.31
CA ILE A 732 25.26 15.88 -7.92
C ILE A 732 24.36 17.05 -7.49
N MET A 733 24.83 18.29 -7.72
CA MET A 733 24.11 19.52 -7.31
C MET A 733 24.00 20.46 -8.51
N ALA A 734 22.79 20.99 -8.77
CA ALA A 734 22.65 21.95 -9.88
C ALA A 734 23.06 23.36 -9.46
N TYR A 735 22.53 23.89 -8.36
CA TYR A 735 22.72 25.27 -7.97
C TYR A 735 22.94 25.44 -6.47
N ASN A 736 24.05 25.99 -6.08
CA ASN A 736 24.35 26.42 -4.71
C ASN A 736 24.43 27.93 -4.60
N SER A 737 23.58 28.52 -3.76
CA SER A 737 23.67 29.93 -3.35
C SER A 737 23.72 30.12 -1.82
N GLY A 738 23.96 29.06 -1.08
CA GLY A 738 23.99 29.03 0.38
C GLY A 738 25.41 29.04 0.96
N ASN A 739 25.67 29.85 1.96
CA ASN A 739 27.00 30.07 2.55
C ASN A 739 27.58 28.88 3.32
N TYR A 740 26.83 27.95 3.77
CA TYR A 740 27.29 26.89 4.67
C TYR A 740 26.94 25.49 4.12
N ALA A 741 27.32 25.23 2.87
CA ALA A 741 27.28 23.87 2.31
C ALA A 741 28.63 23.17 2.55
N THR A 742 28.63 21.85 2.78
CA THR A 742 29.84 21.01 2.86
C THR A 742 29.60 19.76 2.06
N LEU A 743 30.50 19.47 1.10
CA LEU A 743 30.45 18.28 0.26
C LEU A 743 31.72 17.45 0.51
N THR A 744 31.57 16.23 1.00
CA THR A 744 32.69 15.36 1.35
C THR A 744 32.42 13.95 0.83
N ASP A 745 33.44 13.35 0.16
CA ASP A 745 33.33 12.01 -0.42
C ASP A 745 32.17 11.89 -1.42
N ILE A 746 32.16 12.80 -2.39
CA ILE A 746 31.10 12.91 -3.39
C ILE A 746 31.60 12.41 -4.74
N SER A 747 30.85 11.52 -5.40
CA SER A 747 31.25 10.97 -6.69
C SER A 747 30.12 11.02 -7.73
N ASN A 748 30.49 11.38 -8.96
CA ASN A 748 29.65 11.21 -10.13
C ASN A 748 30.36 10.30 -11.14
N THR A 749 29.69 9.21 -11.53
CA THR A 749 30.16 8.29 -12.58
C THR A 749 29.22 8.27 -13.78
N GLY A 750 28.01 8.84 -13.63
CA GLY A 750 27.04 8.97 -14.71
C GLY A 750 27.43 10.08 -15.70
N ASN A 751 27.10 9.88 -16.95
CA ASN A 751 27.35 10.83 -18.01
C ASN A 751 26.37 12.00 -17.96
N ILE A 752 26.80 13.19 -18.35
CA ILE A 752 25.99 14.39 -18.47
C ILE A 752 25.94 14.79 -19.94
N THR A 753 24.77 14.69 -20.56
CA THR A 753 24.54 15.09 -21.95
C THR A 753 23.56 16.24 -21.99
N VAL A 754 23.99 17.38 -22.55
CA VAL A 754 23.15 18.59 -22.63
C VAL A 754 23.04 19.04 -24.07
N CYS A 755 21.81 19.15 -24.57
CA CYS A 755 21.48 19.70 -25.87
C CYS A 755 20.36 20.73 -25.73
N ASN A 756 20.69 22.01 -25.66
CA ASN A 756 19.66 23.04 -25.68
C ASN A 756 19.12 23.21 -27.08
N THR A 757 17.81 22.98 -27.28
CA THR A 757 17.15 23.07 -28.60
C THR A 757 16.49 24.44 -28.85
N LEU A 758 16.62 25.39 -27.95
CA LEU A 758 16.08 26.75 -28.09
C LEU A 758 16.99 27.58 -28.96
N GLU A 759 16.63 27.78 -30.23
CA GLU A 759 17.44 28.45 -31.24
C GLU A 759 17.62 29.95 -31.01
N THR A 760 16.69 30.62 -30.33
CA THR A 760 16.72 32.08 -30.12
C THR A 760 16.22 32.46 -28.71
N GLY A 761 16.81 33.51 -28.13
CA GLY A 761 16.34 34.07 -26.86
C GLY A 761 16.83 33.35 -25.62
N ALA A 762 17.92 32.59 -25.75
CA ALA A 762 18.49 31.87 -24.60
C ALA A 762 19.06 32.79 -23.50
N SER A 763 19.35 32.21 -22.45
CA SER A 763 19.70 32.59 -21.07
C SER A 763 20.81 33.62 -20.91
N THR A 764 20.79 34.34 -19.80
CA THR A 764 21.87 35.21 -19.36
C THR A 764 23.16 34.48 -18.94
N TRP A 765 23.13 33.16 -18.71
CA TRP A 765 24.29 32.28 -18.50
C TRP A 765 23.88 30.82 -18.45
N PHE A 766 24.80 29.94 -18.76
CA PHE A 766 24.66 28.50 -18.79
C PHE A 766 25.83 27.87 -18.02
N ALA A 767 25.57 26.87 -17.16
CA ALA A 767 26.61 26.21 -16.39
C ALA A 767 26.39 24.70 -16.32
N VAL A 768 27.42 23.90 -16.67
CA VAL A 768 27.43 22.46 -16.59
C VAL A 768 28.63 21.99 -15.81
N GLY A 769 28.45 21.16 -14.78
CA GLY A 769 29.56 20.64 -13.99
C GLY A 769 29.38 19.17 -13.64
N GLY A 770 30.47 18.41 -13.59
CA GLY A 770 30.43 16.98 -13.26
C GLY A 770 29.90 16.72 -11.84
N ILE A 771 30.12 17.66 -10.91
CA ILE A 771 29.58 17.62 -9.54
C ILE A 771 28.56 18.73 -9.35
N THR A 772 28.94 20.00 -9.58
CA THR A 772 28.06 21.17 -9.34
C THR A 772 27.97 22.03 -10.59
N GLY A 773 26.74 22.37 -11.02
CA GLY A 773 26.53 23.28 -12.15
C GLY A 773 26.96 24.70 -11.81
N TYR A 774 26.34 25.32 -10.81
CA TYR A 774 26.63 26.67 -10.32
C TYR A 774 26.95 26.69 -8.84
N ASP A 775 28.04 27.31 -8.48
CA ASP A 775 28.45 27.55 -7.10
C ASP A 775 28.63 29.04 -6.83
N GLY A 776 27.67 29.64 -6.14
CA GLY A 776 27.64 31.06 -5.81
C GLY A 776 28.20 31.43 -4.46
N GLN A 777 28.43 30.44 -3.60
CA GLN A 777 28.85 30.64 -2.20
C GLN A 777 29.71 29.43 -1.74
N GLU A 778 30.64 29.65 -0.88
CA GLU A 778 31.72 28.79 -0.39
C GLU A 778 31.39 27.36 0.13
N PRO A 779 31.01 26.33 -0.64
CA PRO A 779 31.08 25.00 -0.05
C PRO A 779 32.51 24.49 -0.02
N PRO A 780 33.03 24.08 1.12
CA PRO A 780 34.21 23.22 1.11
C PRO A 780 33.88 21.90 0.43
N MET A 781 34.48 21.65 -0.72
CA MET A 781 34.45 20.38 -1.42
C MET A 781 35.71 19.59 -1.04
N THR A 782 35.53 18.38 -0.54
CA THR A 782 36.65 17.50 -0.14
C THR A 782 36.45 16.12 -0.75
N ARG A 783 37.44 15.65 -1.49
CA ARG A 783 37.39 14.35 -2.19
C ARG A 783 36.13 14.21 -3.07
N CYS A 784 35.91 15.20 -3.94
CA CYS A 784 34.84 15.19 -4.93
C CYS A 784 35.40 14.67 -6.27
N THR A 785 34.78 13.65 -6.84
CA THR A 785 35.26 12.98 -8.05
C THR A 785 34.19 12.94 -9.14
N ASN A 786 34.61 13.23 -10.39
CA ASN A 786 33.77 13.00 -11.56
C ASN A 786 34.53 12.07 -12.52
N SER A 787 33.91 10.96 -12.90
CA SER A 787 34.41 10.06 -13.96
C SER A 787 33.43 9.93 -15.13
N GLY A 788 32.23 10.47 -14.99
CA GLY A 788 31.24 10.54 -16.08
C GLY A 788 31.67 11.57 -17.15
N ASP A 789 31.42 11.26 -18.39
CA ASP A 789 31.68 12.16 -19.51
C ASP A 789 30.67 13.30 -19.57
N ILE A 790 31.09 14.49 -19.98
CA ILE A 790 30.21 15.65 -20.15
C ILE A 790 30.20 16.00 -21.65
N THR A 791 29.01 15.94 -22.26
CA THR A 791 28.80 16.29 -23.65
C THR A 791 27.80 17.44 -23.74
N VAL A 792 28.17 18.53 -24.43
CA VAL A 792 27.35 19.73 -24.59
C VAL A 792 27.22 20.10 -26.05
N THR A 793 25.97 20.18 -26.55
CA THR A 793 25.62 20.53 -27.94
C THR A 793 24.40 21.46 -27.97
N GLY A 794 24.13 22.11 -29.09
CA GLY A 794 22.92 22.95 -29.29
C GLY A 794 23.17 24.45 -29.19
N TYR A 795 22.19 25.21 -28.76
CA TYR A 795 22.14 26.66 -28.86
C TYR A 795 22.34 27.36 -27.50
N TYR A 796 23.37 28.20 -27.41
CA TYR A 796 23.78 28.94 -26.20
C TYR A 796 24.05 30.42 -26.44
N ASN A 797 23.65 30.91 -27.61
CA ASN A 797 23.82 32.31 -27.99
C ASN A 797 22.63 33.17 -27.57
N HIS A 798 22.88 34.41 -27.21
CA HIS A 798 21.89 35.39 -26.78
C HIS A 798 21.76 36.52 -27.76
N SER A 799 20.55 37.02 -28.01
CA SER A 799 20.30 38.04 -29.02
C SER A 799 20.75 39.44 -28.66
N THR A 800 21.09 39.75 -27.41
CA THR A 800 21.36 41.12 -26.92
C THR A 800 22.57 41.27 -26.00
N THR A 801 23.11 40.19 -25.44
CA THR A 801 24.26 40.23 -24.52
C THR A 801 25.07 38.94 -24.64
N SER A 802 26.39 39.06 -24.70
CA SER A 802 27.30 37.92 -24.69
C SER A 802 27.13 37.07 -23.44
N THR A 803 26.65 35.85 -23.61
CA THR A 803 26.39 34.92 -22.48
C THR A 803 27.37 33.74 -22.54
N PRO A 804 28.17 33.58 -21.48
CA PRO A 804 29.08 32.44 -21.43
C PRO A 804 28.38 31.11 -21.22
N LEU A 805 28.69 30.09 -22.07
CA LEU A 805 28.53 28.68 -21.77
C LEU A 805 29.72 28.25 -20.93
N ARG A 806 29.51 27.76 -19.74
CA ARG A 806 30.51 27.34 -18.78
C ARG A 806 30.43 25.83 -18.52
N VAL A 807 31.53 25.14 -18.77
CA VAL A 807 31.59 23.69 -18.58
C VAL A 807 32.82 23.36 -17.75
N GLY A 808 32.61 22.63 -16.65
CA GLY A 808 33.69 22.19 -15.77
C GLY A 808 33.58 20.71 -15.42
N GLY A 809 34.64 19.99 -15.36
CA GLY A 809 34.65 18.60 -14.96
C GLY A 809 34.14 18.36 -13.53
N ILE A 810 34.29 19.36 -12.66
CA ILE A 810 33.76 19.37 -11.29
C ILE A 810 32.71 20.47 -11.12
N VAL A 811 33.04 21.75 -11.41
CA VAL A 811 32.12 22.86 -11.26
C VAL A 811 32.05 23.69 -12.54
N GLY A 812 30.81 23.89 -13.05
CA GLY A 812 30.62 24.74 -14.24
C GLY A 812 30.95 26.21 -14.00
N TYR A 813 30.37 26.82 -13.00
CA TYR A 813 30.57 28.24 -12.67
C TYR A 813 30.74 28.49 -11.17
N VAL A 814 31.85 29.09 -10.80
CA VAL A 814 32.19 29.55 -9.46
C VAL A 814 32.03 31.09 -9.45
N ALA A 815 30.98 31.62 -8.78
CA ALA A 815 30.62 33.02 -8.90
C ALA A 815 31.24 33.94 -7.80
N SER A 816 31.38 33.48 -6.57
CA SER A 816 32.01 34.28 -5.47
C SER A 816 32.45 33.39 -4.32
N PHE A 817 33.58 33.72 -3.70
CA PHE A 817 34.12 33.18 -2.44
C PHE A 817 34.28 31.65 -2.32
N ALA A 818 34.17 30.88 -3.41
CA ALA A 818 34.28 29.42 -3.36
C ALA A 818 35.67 28.98 -2.89
N LYS A 819 35.68 28.15 -1.86
CA LYS A 819 36.90 27.49 -1.34
C LYS A 819 36.85 26.04 -1.73
N LEU A 820 37.39 25.70 -2.88
CA LEU A 820 37.69 24.30 -3.17
C LEU A 820 38.78 23.83 -2.19
N ARG A 821 38.54 22.75 -1.49
CA ARG A 821 39.53 22.09 -0.64
C ARG A 821 40.12 20.89 -1.35
N ALA A 822 41.01 20.21 -0.72
CA ALA A 822 41.83 19.16 -1.28
C ALA A 822 41.05 18.00 -1.96
N GLY A 823 41.55 17.48 -3.08
CA GLY A 823 41.14 16.21 -3.67
C GLY A 823 39.96 16.28 -4.64
N ALA A 824 39.81 17.36 -5.42
CA ALA A 824 38.89 17.36 -6.57
C ALA A 824 39.51 16.65 -7.76
N ILE A 825 38.85 15.61 -8.29
CA ILE A 825 39.38 14.79 -9.39
C ILE A 825 38.36 14.71 -10.51
N ASN A 826 38.77 15.08 -11.72
CA ASN A 826 38.02 14.80 -12.93
C ASN A 826 38.78 13.80 -13.81
N SER A 827 38.12 12.69 -14.13
CA SER A 827 38.63 11.71 -15.10
C SER A 827 37.69 11.51 -16.31
N GLY A 828 36.48 12.07 -16.23
CA GLY A 828 35.54 12.09 -17.36
C GLY A 828 35.97 13.08 -18.45
N ASN A 829 35.70 12.75 -19.70
CA ASN A 829 35.99 13.62 -20.81
C ASN A 829 34.97 14.75 -20.93
N ILE A 830 35.37 15.89 -21.45
CA ILE A 830 34.49 17.03 -21.73
C ILE A 830 34.48 17.21 -23.25
N THR A 831 33.31 17.10 -23.85
CA THR A 831 33.12 17.29 -25.32
C THR A 831 32.10 18.41 -25.54
N ILE A 832 32.53 19.45 -26.24
CA ILE A 832 31.70 20.55 -26.71
C ILE A 832 31.54 20.45 -28.21
N GLY A 833 30.27 20.36 -28.65
CA GLY A 833 29.99 20.04 -30.06
C GLY A 833 30.09 18.53 -30.35
N ALA A 834 29.47 18.11 -31.41
CA ALA A 834 29.51 16.72 -31.88
C ALA A 834 29.60 16.71 -33.40
N ASN A 835 30.04 15.58 -33.98
CA ASN A 835 30.31 15.48 -35.43
C ASN A 835 29.15 15.84 -36.33
N ASP A 836 27.90 15.75 -35.86
CA ASP A 836 26.68 15.91 -36.67
C ASP A 836 25.80 17.09 -36.25
N ALA A 837 26.13 17.84 -35.21
CA ALA A 837 25.33 18.96 -34.72
C ALA A 837 26.21 20.19 -34.40
N VAL A 838 25.91 21.30 -35.03
CA VAL A 838 26.59 22.58 -34.75
C VAL A 838 26.16 23.07 -33.37
N THR A 839 27.12 23.41 -32.55
CA THR A 839 26.89 24.09 -31.27
C THR A 839 27.10 25.59 -31.48
N LYS A 840 26.12 26.40 -31.07
CA LYS A 840 26.24 27.87 -31.16
C LYS A 840 26.36 28.51 -29.81
N THR A 841 27.37 29.31 -29.59
CA THR A 841 27.59 30.05 -28.35
C THR A 841 28.25 31.40 -28.60
N ASP A 842 28.04 32.39 -27.71
CA ASP A 842 28.75 33.66 -27.80
C ASP A 842 30.16 33.54 -27.15
N VAL A 843 30.23 33.05 -25.95
CA VAL A 843 31.47 32.83 -25.19
C VAL A 843 31.48 31.41 -24.65
N LEU A 844 32.61 30.72 -24.85
CA LEU A 844 32.83 29.37 -24.33
C LEU A 844 33.92 29.35 -23.25
N LEU A 845 33.59 28.86 -22.07
CA LEU A 845 34.51 28.73 -20.96
C LEU A 845 34.54 27.27 -20.47
N VAL A 846 35.63 26.55 -20.77
CA VAL A 846 35.74 25.12 -20.47
C VAL A 846 36.97 24.86 -19.58
N GLY A 847 36.79 24.11 -18.50
CA GLY A 847 37.89 23.69 -17.67
C GLY A 847 37.75 22.26 -17.17
N GLY A 848 38.86 21.55 -17.09
CA GLY A 848 38.88 20.18 -16.59
C GLY A 848 38.36 20.05 -15.14
N ILE A 849 38.45 21.11 -14.37
CA ILE A 849 37.91 21.21 -12.99
C ILE A 849 36.84 22.31 -12.91
N TRP A 850 37.16 23.57 -13.23
CA TRP A 850 36.24 24.68 -13.23
C TRP A 850 36.10 25.30 -14.63
N GLY A 851 34.82 25.47 -15.08
CA GLY A 851 34.58 26.20 -16.32
C GLY A 851 34.94 27.67 -16.21
N GLN A 852 34.42 28.36 -15.20
CA GLN A 852 34.81 29.74 -14.85
C GLN A 852 34.88 29.93 -13.33
N ASN A 853 35.83 30.74 -12.87
CA ASN A 853 35.90 31.33 -11.58
C ASN A 853 35.96 32.84 -11.68
N THR A 854 35.01 33.57 -11.04
CA THR A 854 35.01 35.05 -10.97
C THR A 854 35.45 35.58 -9.62
N SER A 855 35.88 34.75 -8.68
CA SER A 855 36.32 35.12 -7.35
C SER A 855 37.85 35.10 -7.24
N ALA A 856 38.45 36.22 -6.92
CA ALA A 856 39.87 36.31 -6.64
C ALA A 856 40.27 35.64 -5.31
N SER A 857 39.34 35.44 -4.40
CA SER A 857 39.58 34.76 -3.11
C SER A 857 39.33 33.24 -3.17
N ALA A 858 38.85 32.72 -4.27
CA ALA A 858 38.65 31.31 -4.43
C ALA A 858 39.99 30.56 -4.40
N THR A 859 40.11 29.51 -3.63
CA THR A 859 41.30 28.68 -3.55
C THR A 859 41.05 27.27 -4.02
N MET A 860 41.91 26.82 -4.93
CA MET A 860 41.91 25.44 -5.44
C MET A 860 43.18 24.76 -4.97
N THR A 861 43.05 23.70 -4.22
CA THR A 861 44.21 22.96 -3.67
C THR A 861 44.22 21.51 -4.19
N ASP A 862 45.30 21.11 -4.77
CA ASP A 862 45.60 19.75 -5.29
C ASP A 862 44.52 19.19 -6.26
N PRO A 863 43.91 19.94 -7.20
CA PRO A 863 42.99 19.37 -8.16
C PRO A 863 43.71 18.51 -9.18
N ILE A 864 43.01 17.45 -9.62
CA ILE A 864 43.55 16.52 -10.65
C ILE A 864 42.55 16.44 -11.81
N ASN A 865 43.05 16.76 -13.03
CA ASN A 865 42.29 16.46 -14.25
C ASN A 865 43.08 15.50 -15.15
N VAL A 866 42.46 14.38 -15.47
CA VAL A 866 42.96 13.40 -16.44
C VAL A 866 41.94 13.05 -17.54
N GLY A 867 40.82 13.74 -17.55
CA GLY A 867 39.82 13.69 -18.64
C GLY A 867 40.22 14.61 -19.79
N ASN A 868 40.01 14.18 -21.01
CA ASN A 868 40.31 14.94 -22.21
C ASN A 868 39.29 16.06 -22.43
N ILE A 869 39.70 17.12 -23.11
CA ILE A 869 38.79 18.22 -23.49
C ILE A 869 38.79 18.31 -25.03
N THR A 870 37.60 18.19 -25.60
CA THR A 870 37.39 18.27 -27.06
C THR A 870 36.34 19.36 -27.35
N VAL A 871 36.72 20.30 -28.18
CA VAL A 871 35.83 21.36 -28.68
C VAL A 871 35.85 21.31 -30.19
N THR A 872 34.73 20.87 -30.81
CA THR A 872 34.61 20.68 -32.27
C THR A 872 33.21 21.10 -32.74
N ASN A 873 33.08 21.55 -34.01
CA ASN A 873 31.82 21.99 -34.57
C ASN A 873 31.08 23.07 -33.72
N VAL A 874 31.84 24.06 -33.25
CA VAL A 874 31.29 25.17 -32.47
C VAL A 874 31.37 26.45 -33.28
N GLU A 875 30.18 27.04 -33.53
CA GLU A 875 30.08 28.44 -34.04
C GLU A 875 30.13 29.37 -32.81
N ASN A 876 31.22 30.10 -32.68
CA ASN A 876 31.43 31.00 -31.54
C ASN A 876 31.57 32.45 -32.04
N SER A 877 30.69 33.36 -31.57
CA SER A 877 30.68 34.75 -31.96
C SER A 877 31.78 35.61 -31.29
N GLU A 878 32.30 35.14 -30.12
CA GLU A 878 33.31 35.89 -29.35
C GLU A 878 34.49 34.95 -28.95
N LEU A 879 35.27 34.53 -29.95
CA LEU A 879 36.38 33.62 -29.77
C LEU A 879 37.45 34.19 -28.82
N GLU A 880 37.74 35.47 -28.86
CA GLU A 880 38.72 36.15 -28.02
C GLU A 880 38.33 36.18 -26.53
N ALA A 881 37.03 36.16 -26.24
CA ALA A 881 36.52 36.10 -24.88
C ALA A 881 36.40 34.67 -24.36
N SER A 882 36.59 33.69 -25.19
CA SER A 882 36.47 32.26 -24.89
C SER A 882 37.80 31.68 -24.38
N HIS A 883 37.73 30.85 -23.35
CA HIS A 883 38.90 30.31 -22.62
C HIS A 883 38.75 28.82 -22.38
N ILE A 884 39.76 28.03 -22.67
CA ILE A 884 39.79 26.58 -22.50
C ILE A 884 41.03 26.23 -21.66
N GLY A 885 40.83 25.61 -20.51
CA GLY A 885 41.91 25.24 -19.61
C GLY A 885 41.87 23.81 -19.16
N GLY A 886 43.01 23.13 -19.09
CA GLY A 886 43.11 21.78 -18.56
C GLY A 886 42.61 21.66 -17.12
N ILE A 887 42.76 22.73 -16.30
CA ILE A 887 42.23 22.84 -14.95
C ILE A 887 41.08 23.84 -14.91
N VAL A 888 41.28 25.10 -15.30
CA VAL A 888 40.27 26.14 -15.25
C VAL A 888 40.14 26.85 -16.60
N GLY A 889 38.91 26.99 -17.14
CA GLY A 889 38.70 27.76 -18.37
C GLY A 889 39.11 29.19 -18.19
N LYS A 890 38.39 29.97 -17.39
CA LYS A 890 38.70 31.37 -17.06
C LYS A 890 38.74 31.57 -15.55
N THR A 891 39.82 32.18 -15.03
CA THR A 891 39.96 32.37 -13.58
C THR A 891 40.42 33.77 -13.21
N TYR A 892 40.06 34.25 -12.03
CA TYR A 892 40.59 35.43 -11.36
C TYR A 892 41.44 35.05 -10.13
N ALA A 893 41.68 33.77 -9.89
CA ALA A 893 42.48 33.28 -8.77
C ALA A 893 43.65 32.40 -9.29
N ASN A 894 44.65 32.22 -8.44
CA ASN A 894 45.77 31.32 -8.75
C ASN A 894 45.34 29.86 -8.78
N VAL A 895 46.01 29.09 -9.66
CA VAL A 895 45.94 27.64 -9.73
C VAL A 895 47.13 27.06 -9.01
N THR A 896 46.94 26.36 -7.90
CA THR A 896 48.05 25.85 -7.06
C THR A 896 48.03 24.33 -6.90
N LYS A 897 49.21 23.74 -6.98
CA LYS A 897 49.44 22.28 -6.80
C LYS A 897 48.61 21.38 -7.68
N ALA A 898 48.05 21.91 -8.77
CA ALA A 898 47.19 21.16 -9.68
C ALA A 898 48.01 20.12 -10.49
N GLN A 899 47.34 19.01 -10.80
CA GLN A 899 47.90 18.00 -11.74
C GLN A 899 46.94 17.89 -12.96
N CYS A 900 47.49 18.07 -14.15
CA CYS A 900 46.75 17.91 -15.38
C CYS A 900 47.50 17.01 -16.36
N TYR A 901 46.86 15.88 -16.71
CA TYR A 901 47.40 14.95 -17.71
C TYR A 901 46.28 14.61 -18.71
N CYS A 902 46.07 15.48 -19.69
CA CYS A 902 44.94 15.38 -20.62
C CYS A 902 45.38 15.76 -22.05
N ASN A 903 44.56 15.37 -23.03
CA ASN A 903 44.58 15.93 -24.37
C ASN A 903 43.57 17.07 -24.47
N ILE A 904 43.96 18.20 -25.04
CA ILE A 904 43.08 19.32 -25.34
C ILE A 904 43.01 19.48 -26.88
N LEU A 905 41.83 19.33 -27.44
CA LEU A 905 41.52 19.55 -28.86
C LEU A 905 40.55 20.73 -28.95
N ALA A 906 41.03 21.89 -29.34
CA ALA A 906 40.21 23.11 -29.40
C ALA A 906 40.64 23.97 -30.63
N PRO A 907 40.33 23.49 -31.85
CA PRO A 907 40.71 24.22 -33.07
C PRO A 907 40.05 25.60 -33.12
N GLY A 908 40.82 26.63 -33.59
CA GLY A 908 40.33 28.00 -33.69
C GLY A 908 40.36 28.85 -32.40
N TYR A 909 40.63 28.23 -31.24
CA TYR A 909 40.74 28.96 -29.98
C TYR A 909 42.18 29.34 -29.68
N THR A 910 42.39 30.60 -29.29
CA THR A 910 43.71 31.14 -28.92
C THR A 910 43.97 31.08 -27.40
N ASN A 911 42.90 31.23 -26.58
CA ASN A 911 43.01 31.21 -25.14
C ASN A 911 42.88 29.77 -24.62
N VAL A 912 43.91 28.94 -24.88
CA VAL A 912 43.95 27.52 -24.49
C VAL A 912 45.22 27.29 -23.69
N GLY A 913 45.07 26.69 -22.50
CA GLY A 913 46.18 26.38 -21.62
C GLY A 913 45.94 25.22 -20.68
N TRP A 914 46.92 24.56 -20.18
CA TRP A 914 46.78 23.43 -19.24
C TRP A 914 46.35 23.84 -17.84
N ALA A 915 46.89 24.95 -17.30
CA ALA A 915 46.43 25.48 -16.02
C ALA A 915 45.15 26.25 -16.25
N THR A 916 45.15 27.18 -17.16
CA THR A 916 43.99 28.04 -17.47
C THR A 916 44.03 28.57 -18.87
N GLY A 917 42.87 28.75 -19.49
CA GLY A 917 42.73 29.50 -20.72
C GLY A 917 42.98 31.01 -20.56
N SER A 918 43.01 31.52 -19.34
CA SER A 918 43.33 32.93 -19.08
C SER A 918 44.81 33.18 -19.34
N PRO A 919 45.19 34.37 -19.98
CA PRO A 919 46.56 34.76 -20.09
C PRO A 919 47.22 34.98 -18.72
N ARG A 920 48.54 34.79 -18.65
CA ARG A 920 49.33 35.20 -17.47
C ARG A 920 49.25 36.71 -17.29
N ASN A 921 49.31 37.19 -16.04
CA ASN A 921 49.34 38.61 -15.69
C ASN A 921 48.08 39.40 -16.06
N THR A 922 46.97 38.78 -16.17
CA THR A 922 45.71 39.50 -16.31
C THR A 922 45.40 40.28 -15.03
N LYS A 923 45.54 41.58 -15.07
CA LYS A 923 45.07 42.45 -13.96
C LYS A 923 43.54 42.42 -13.96
N VAL A 924 42.96 42.01 -12.86
CA VAL A 924 41.52 42.02 -12.69
C VAL A 924 41.17 43.13 -11.72
N SER A 925 40.43 44.10 -12.21
CA SER A 925 39.79 45.11 -11.36
C SER A 925 38.37 44.68 -11.07
N VAL A 926 38.02 44.43 -9.80
CA VAL A 926 36.67 44.13 -9.35
C VAL A 926 36.08 45.35 -8.69
N THR A 927 34.97 45.85 -9.23
CA THR A 927 34.22 46.93 -8.63
C THR A 927 33.24 46.35 -7.61
N GLY A 928 33.43 46.67 -6.33
CA GLY A 928 32.50 46.28 -5.28
C GLY A 928 31.15 46.96 -5.40
N SER A 929 30.12 46.45 -4.73
CA SER A 929 28.78 47.06 -4.71
C SER A 929 28.75 48.50 -4.12
N ASP A 930 29.81 48.90 -3.46
CA ASP A 930 30.07 50.24 -2.91
C ASP A 930 30.82 51.17 -3.86
N GLY A 931 31.12 50.71 -5.08
CA GLY A 931 31.88 51.44 -6.07
C GLY A 931 33.41 51.42 -5.87
N THR A 932 33.92 50.74 -4.90
CA THR A 932 35.38 50.56 -4.71
C THR A 932 35.93 49.62 -5.77
N VAL A 933 36.97 50.03 -6.44
CA VAL A 933 37.72 49.25 -7.41
C VAL A 933 38.90 48.61 -6.69
N THR A 934 38.91 47.29 -6.63
CA THR A 934 40.03 46.52 -6.05
C THR A 934 40.80 45.85 -7.22
N ASP A 935 42.02 46.25 -7.41
CA ASP A 935 42.91 45.56 -8.36
C ASP A 935 43.53 44.34 -7.71
N TYR A 936 43.26 43.17 -8.31
CA TYR A 936 43.87 41.92 -7.90
C TYR A 936 45.11 41.63 -8.72
N ASN A 937 46.15 41.16 -8.05
CA ASN A 937 47.42 40.84 -8.66
C ASN A 937 47.34 39.62 -9.62
N GLU A 938 48.37 39.55 -10.44
CA GLU A 938 48.59 38.56 -11.50
C GLU A 938 48.13 37.13 -11.20
N ILE A 939 47.49 36.51 -12.19
CA ILE A 939 47.11 35.08 -12.14
C ILE A 939 48.31 34.24 -12.51
N TYR A 940 48.69 33.29 -11.69
CA TYR A 940 49.73 32.30 -12.02
C TYR A 940 49.41 30.87 -11.51
N ALA A 941 49.92 29.87 -12.22
CA ALA A 941 49.97 28.51 -11.75
C ALA A 941 51.17 28.31 -10.85
N LYS A 942 51.01 27.76 -9.65
CA LYS A 942 52.07 27.58 -8.68
C LYS A 942 52.18 26.10 -8.24
N ASP A 943 53.38 25.56 -8.27
CA ASP A 943 53.71 24.20 -7.85
C ASP A 943 52.86 23.14 -8.57
N CYS A 944 52.41 23.40 -9.82
CA CYS A 944 51.57 22.52 -10.61
C CYS A 944 52.35 21.48 -11.42
N LYS A 945 51.69 20.41 -11.85
CA LYS A 945 52.26 19.37 -12.71
C LYS A 945 51.42 19.22 -13.97
N PHE A 946 52.03 19.26 -15.12
CA PHE A 946 51.35 19.21 -16.41
C PHE A 946 51.97 18.14 -17.32
N GLY A 947 51.11 17.36 -18.01
CA GLY A 947 51.52 16.34 -18.95
C GLY A 947 50.38 15.92 -19.85
N GLY A 948 50.65 15.06 -20.81
CA GLY A 948 49.66 14.55 -21.74
C GLY A 948 50.31 14.06 -23.04
N ASN A 949 49.52 13.42 -23.89
CA ASN A 949 50.10 12.85 -25.13
C ASN A 949 50.21 13.87 -26.24
N SER A 950 49.31 14.86 -26.29
CA SER A 950 49.35 15.88 -27.33
C SER A 950 48.43 17.07 -27.00
N TYR A 951 48.86 18.23 -27.49
CA TYR A 951 48.11 19.46 -27.50
C TYR A 951 47.91 19.86 -28.97
N LYS A 952 46.70 20.14 -29.40
CA LYS A 952 46.40 20.57 -30.78
C LYS A 952 46.09 22.04 -30.79
N VAL A 953 46.84 22.81 -31.50
CA VAL A 953 46.66 24.26 -31.74
C VAL A 953 46.36 24.46 -33.22
N ASN A 954 45.38 25.34 -33.52
CA ASN A 954 45.14 25.76 -34.90
C ASN A 954 46.17 26.84 -35.29
N ILE A 955 46.78 26.66 -36.45
CA ILE A 955 47.59 27.69 -37.09
C ILE A 955 46.82 28.17 -38.31
N GLU A 956 47.06 29.39 -38.78
CA GLU A 956 46.33 30.22 -39.72
C GLU A 956 45.94 29.57 -41.08
N ASP A 957 46.32 28.33 -41.39
CA ASP A 957 46.13 27.67 -42.65
C ASP A 957 45.33 26.34 -42.58
N GLU A 958 44.30 26.24 -41.78
CA GLU A 958 43.39 25.07 -41.68
C GLU A 958 44.07 23.72 -41.29
N GLU A 959 45.36 23.66 -41.05
CA GLU A 959 46.02 22.42 -40.57
C GLU A 959 46.15 22.39 -39.06
N TYR A 960 45.56 21.34 -38.43
CA TYR A 960 45.73 21.10 -37.02
C TYR A 960 47.14 20.57 -36.69
N ILE A 961 47.96 21.36 -36.04
CA ILE A 961 49.23 20.92 -35.55
C ILE A 961 49.07 20.20 -34.23
N LYS A 962 49.37 18.92 -34.24
CA LYS A 962 49.54 18.13 -33.01
C LYS A 962 50.91 18.49 -32.40
N VAL A 963 50.83 19.19 -31.26
CA VAL A 963 52.05 19.49 -30.47
C VAL A 963 52.26 18.37 -29.47
N PRO A 964 53.24 17.51 -29.61
CA PRO A 964 53.64 16.54 -28.59
C PRO A 964 54.26 17.33 -27.43
N LEU A 965 53.66 17.25 -26.24
CA LEU A 965 54.18 17.92 -25.08
C LEU A 965 55.31 17.13 -24.47
N LYS A 966 56.36 17.85 -24.14
CA LYS A 966 57.61 17.32 -23.56
C LYS A 966 58.01 18.25 -22.42
N GLU A 967 58.91 17.77 -21.60
CA GLU A 967 59.51 18.58 -20.52
C GLU A 967 60.13 19.88 -21.05
N SER A 968 60.63 19.89 -22.29
CA SER A 968 61.25 21.06 -22.92
C SER A 968 60.32 22.14 -23.45
N ASN A 969 59.01 21.86 -23.60
CA ASN A 969 58.07 22.80 -24.19
C ASN A 969 56.74 22.95 -23.43
N PHE A 970 56.47 22.20 -22.34
CA PHE A 970 55.18 22.23 -21.65
C PHE A 970 54.86 23.61 -21.08
N HIS A 971 55.85 24.38 -20.72
CA HIS A 971 55.70 25.72 -20.15
C HIS A 971 55.06 26.74 -21.09
N ASP A 972 55.19 26.55 -22.41
CA ASP A 972 54.57 27.41 -23.41
C ASP A 972 53.04 27.24 -23.48
N TYR A 973 52.54 26.17 -22.89
CA TYR A 973 51.14 25.79 -22.94
C TYR A 973 50.42 25.81 -21.57
N ILE A 974 51.05 26.38 -20.52
CA ILE A 974 50.43 26.49 -19.18
C ILE A 974 49.26 27.47 -19.17
N TYR A 975 49.40 28.56 -19.89
CA TYR A 975 48.45 29.66 -19.97
C TYR A 975 47.91 29.84 -21.39
N GLY A 976 46.71 30.48 -21.51
CA GLY A 976 46.20 30.91 -22.79
C GLY A 976 47.11 31.95 -23.48
N THR A 977 47.28 31.84 -24.78
CA THR A 977 48.10 32.75 -25.57
C THR A 977 47.28 34.01 -25.93
N GLY A 978 47.15 34.95 -25.01
CA GLY A 978 46.62 36.29 -25.26
C GLY A 978 47.65 37.35 -24.87
N ALA A 979 48.11 38.14 -25.82
CA ALA A 979 48.75 39.46 -25.64
C ALA A 979 49.74 39.72 -24.51
N ASN A 980 50.58 38.76 -24.11
CA ASN A 980 51.74 39.01 -23.25
C ASN A 980 53.00 38.50 -23.96
N THR A 981 53.45 39.29 -24.91
CA THR A 981 54.71 39.09 -25.66
C THR A 981 55.97 39.35 -24.82
N ASP A 982 55.85 39.74 -23.56
CA ASP A 982 56.98 40.11 -22.70
C ASP A 982 57.51 38.99 -21.80
N TRP A 983 56.99 37.79 -21.93
CA TRP A 983 57.53 36.65 -21.16
C TRP A 983 58.73 36.01 -21.89
N THR A 984 59.90 36.49 -21.53
CA THR A 984 61.18 35.90 -22.01
C THR A 984 61.62 34.70 -21.17
N GLY A 985 60.72 33.92 -20.72
CA GLY A 985 60.62 32.77 -19.85
C GLY A 985 61.81 31.79 -19.72
N THR A 986 62.87 32.15 -19.03
CA THR A 986 63.86 31.18 -18.58
C THR A 986 63.91 31.05 -17.04
N GLU A 987 63.14 31.79 -16.28
CA GLU A 987 63.23 31.78 -14.84
C GLU A 987 61.87 31.54 -14.18
N ASN A 988 61.82 30.50 -13.40
CA ASN A 988 60.68 30.08 -12.50
C ASN A 988 59.35 29.91 -13.19
N TYR A 989 59.02 28.70 -13.68
CA TYR A 989 57.64 28.26 -13.94
C TYR A 989 56.80 28.17 -12.69
N ASP A 990 56.97 29.09 -11.74
CA ASP A 990 56.20 29.08 -10.46
C ASP A 990 56.19 27.74 -9.74
N GLY A 991 57.31 26.97 -9.83
CA GLY A 991 57.44 25.62 -9.30
C GLY A 991 56.72 24.53 -10.13
N CYS A 992 56.23 24.85 -11.32
CA CYS A 992 55.55 23.88 -12.17
C CYS A 992 56.54 22.88 -12.79
N THR A 993 56.10 21.61 -12.91
CA THR A 993 56.90 20.51 -13.45
C THR A 993 56.12 19.68 -14.48
N PHE A 994 56.91 18.96 -15.33
CA PHE A 994 56.32 18.08 -16.35
C PHE A 994 55.91 16.72 -15.75
N LEU A 995 54.71 16.23 -16.09
CA LEU A 995 54.21 14.88 -15.74
C LEU A 995 54.61 13.90 -16.88
N THR A 996 55.39 12.92 -16.57
CA THR A 996 55.79 11.85 -17.51
C THR A 996 54.76 10.73 -17.61
N ALA A 997 53.85 10.64 -16.65
CA ALA A 997 52.83 9.60 -16.60
C ALA A 997 51.55 10.17 -15.98
N LYS A 998 50.40 9.54 -16.28
CA LYS A 998 49.11 9.85 -15.70
C LYS A 998 49.15 9.66 -14.19
N PRO A 999 48.73 10.64 -13.37
CA PRO A 999 48.69 10.48 -11.91
C PRO A 999 47.72 9.36 -11.51
N ALA A 1000 48.07 8.64 -10.45
CA ALA A 1000 47.18 7.66 -9.88
C ALA A 1000 45.94 8.37 -9.33
N ILE A 1001 44.79 7.83 -9.65
CA ILE A 1001 43.48 8.26 -9.12
C ILE A 1001 43.04 7.15 -8.15
N ASN A 1002 43.22 7.39 -6.87
CA ASN A 1002 42.77 6.45 -5.83
C ASN A 1002 41.41 6.89 -5.29
#